data_6a895f581a3bf339f65aac6f088ae26e
#
_entry.id   6a895f581a3bf339f65aac6f088ae26e
#
_cell.length_a   1.000
_cell.length_b   1.000
_cell.length_c   1.000
_cell.angle_alpha   90.00
_cell.angle_beta   90.00
_cell.angle_gamma   90.00
#
_symmetry.space_group_name_H-M   'P 1'
#
loop_
_entity.id
_entity.type
_entity.pdbx_description
1 polymer ?
#
loop_
_entity_poly.entity_id
_entity_poly.type
_entity_poly.pdbx_seq_one_letter_code
_entity_poly.pdbx_strand_id
1 'polypeptide(L)'
;MAMNLKQVRNIGISAHIDSGKTTLTERILFYSGRIHEIHEVKGKDQVGATMDFMELEREKGITITAAATQVKWNDFTINVIDTPGHVDFTVEVERSLRVLDGAILVLCSVGGVQSQSLTVDRQMKRYKVPRIAFINKMDRAGANPEKVVKMIEEKLHVLPVPLQIPIGREAAFQGVIDLITREAIYFDGEDGEIIRREAIPAEYQAAATEARDKMLESLSMFSDLLMEKLLEGAAISVDEIRAVVREATIALQITPVMMGSAYKNKGVQEALDAVTHYLPCPLDRQMTAIDQLKKPVPDVETQAPNWNRVNLESDPNKPLVCMAFKTVVEQYGQLTYTRLYQGRIVKGDSYYNTRTGKKVRFGRLVRMHANDRIDVDVAEAGDIIALVGVDCASGDTFCSEEVTYSLESIFVPDAVIKLSIEPVKRDGADKLGKALERFRREDPTFRVHTDEETGQTLIAGMGQLHLDIYVERIKREYGVECIVGNPRVAYREMPTREVEFNYKHKKQTGGSGQYAHIVGKLVPLPVDSAIAYEFVNDVTGGRIPKEYIKPVDEGFQRAIVKGPLCECEVVNVQMILQDGGYHDVDSSEMAFGICAFDCMRETLKKAGIGLLEPIMKLEVEVPEEYQGNVTGHLSSKRGVVGSSETNLGMATIIAEVPLAMMFDYANEVRSMTQGKGTFSMEFARYQMLPRNLVEEVVEKRKKEKAERAAMQK
;
A
#
# COMPACT_ATOMS: atom_id res chain seq x y z
N MET A 1 20.24 -25.89 -13.43
CA MET A 1 21.40 -25.26 -12.73
C MET A 1 20.82 -24.52 -11.53
N ALA A 2 21.45 -24.63 -10.36
CA ALA A 2 21.05 -23.85 -9.18
C ALA A 2 21.16 -22.35 -9.47
N MET A 3 20.17 -21.58 -9.02
CA MET A 3 20.11 -20.13 -9.25
C MET A 3 21.22 -19.44 -8.43
N ASN A 4 22.04 -18.60 -9.08
CA ASN A 4 23.03 -17.81 -8.36
C ASN A 4 22.32 -16.59 -7.72
N LEU A 5 22.01 -16.67 -6.44
CA LEU A 5 21.27 -15.64 -5.70
C LEU A 5 21.94 -14.26 -5.72
N LYS A 6 23.28 -14.20 -5.86
CA LYS A 6 23.99 -12.91 -6.01
C LYS A 6 23.62 -12.16 -7.29
N GLN A 7 23.19 -12.90 -8.31
CA GLN A 7 22.77 -12.37 -9.62
C GLN A 7 21.24 -12.21 -9.75
N VAL A 8 20.49 -12.35 -8.65
CA VAL A 8 19.05 -12.14 -8.62
C VAL A 8 18.74 -10.74 -8.08
N ARG A 9 17.78 -10.07 -8.70
CA ARG A 9 17.19 -8.81 -8.19
C ARG A 9 15.67 -8.92 -8.22
N ASN A 10 15.03 -8.69 -7.08
CA ASN A 10 13.56 -8.63 -6.98
C ASN A 10 13.19 -7.18 -6.74
N ILE A 11 12.74 -6.50 -7.79
CA ILE A 11 12.52 -5.05 -7.74
C ILE A 11 11.08 -4.67 -8.06
N GLY A 12 10.65 -3.57 -7.45
CA GLY A 12 9.41 -2.89 -7.80
C GLY A 12 9.67 -1.57 -8.49
N ILE A 13 8.76 -1.18 -9.37
CA ILE A 13 8.77 0.15 -9.98
C ILE A 13 7.58 0.90 -9.45
N SER A 14 7.84 1.99 -8.74
CA SER A 14 6.82 2.80 -8.08
C SER A 14 6.96 4.27 -8.48
N ALA A 15 5.84 4.94 -8.65
CA ALA A 15 5.80 6.32 -9.14
C ALA A 15 4.51 7.03 -8.74
N HIS A 16 4.54 8.35 -8.77
CA HIS A 16 3.30 9.13 -8.85
C HIS A 16 2.62 8.94 -10.21
N ILE A 17 1.31 9.12 -10.27
CA ILE A 17 0.52 9.09 -11.52
C ILE A 17 1.20 9.98 -12.58
N ASP A 18 1.21 9.53 -13.80
CA ASP A 18 1.82 10.21 -14.94
C ASP A 18 3.34 10.54 -14.81
N SER A 19 4.07 9.98 -13.85
CA SER A 19 5.55 10.12 -13.82
C SER A 19 6.27 9.26 -14.87
N GLY A 20 5.53 8.42 -15.60
CA GLY A 20 6.06 7.58 -16.68
C GLY A 20 6.54 6.21 -16.22
N LYS A 21 5.91 5.66 -15.17
CA LYS A 21 6.17 4.31 -14.65
C LYS A 21 6.00 3.25 -15.74
N THR A 22 4.82 3.14 -16.32
CA THR A 22 4.51 2.13 -17.36
C THR A 22 5.40 2.28 -18.57
N THR A 23 5.71 3.53 -18.98
CA THR A 23 6.67 3.78 -20.07
C THR A 23 8.05 3.26 -19.72
N LEU A 24 8.54 3.48 -18.50
CA LEU A 24 9.84 2.95 -18.05
C LEU A 24 9.84 1.42 -18.03
N THR A 25 8.77 0.81 -17.52
CA THR A 25 8.62 -0.66 -17.50
C THR A 25 8.66 -1.25 -18.90
N GLU A 26 7.94 -0.67 -19.87
CA GLU A 26 7.99 -1.10 -21.29
C GLU A 26 9.41 -1.03 -21.87
N ARG A 27 10.16 0.04 -21.58
CA ARG A 27 11.56 0.16 -22.04
C ARG A 27 12.48 -0.87 -21.39
N ILE A 28 12.27 -1.16 -20.10
CA ILE A 28 13.00 -2.24 -19.40
C ILE A 28 12.75 -3.59 -20.09
N LEU A 29 11.50 -3.89 -20.47
CA LEU A 29 11.16 -5.11 -21.19
C LEU A 29 11.79 -5.17 -22.57
N PHE A 30 11.80 -4.04 -23.28
CA PHE A 30 12.39 -3.94 -24.60
C PHE A 30 13.92 -4.16 -24.58
N TYR A 31 14.65 -3.40 -23.76
CA TYR A 31 16.11 -3.51 -23.69
C TYR A 31 16.60 -4.85 -23.13
N SER A 32 15.78 -5.50 -22.33
CA SER A 32 16.08 -6.87 -21.86
C SER A 32 15.74 -7.96 -22.89
N GLY A 33 15.31 -7.57 -24.11
CA GLY A 33 14.92 -8.50 -25.17
C GLY A 33 13.65 -9.30 -24.88
N ARG A 34 12.82 -8.82 -23.96
CA ARG A 34 11.60 -9.51 -23.56
C ARG A 34 10.43 -9.23 -24.50
N ILE A 35 10.37 -8.03 -25.04
CA ILE A 35 9.46 -7.61 -26.10
C ILE A 35 10.30 -7.10 -27.28
N HIS A 36 9.77 -7.23 -28.48
CA HIS A 36 10.48 -6.87 -29.72
C HIS A 36 10.04 -5.50 -30.25
N GLU A 37 8.92 -5.00 -29.81
CA GLU A 37 8.37 -3.70 -30.20
C GLU A 37 7.96 -2.92 -28.94
N ILE A 38 8.12 -1.60 -29.00
CA ILE A 38 7.76 -0.69 -27.92
C ILE A 38 6.32 -0.24 -28.12
N HIS A 39 5.45 -0.50 -27.14
CA HIS A 39 4.07 -0.01 -27.15
C HIS A 39 3.91 1.21 -26.24
N GLU A 40 3.11 2.17 -26.68
CA GLU A 40 2.80 3.37 -25.90
C GLU A 40 1.51 3.17 -25.10
N VAL A 41 1.47 3.66 -23.85
CA VAL A 41 0.30 3.57 -22.94
C VAL A 41 -0.97 4.17 -23.55
N LYS A 42 -0.82 5.21 -24.35
CA LYS A 42 -1.91 5.88 -25.12
C LYS A 42 -1.61 5.87 -26.61
N GLY A 43 -1.06 4.80 -27.10
CA GLY A 43 -0.58 4.68 -28.47
C GLY A 43 -1.70 4.68 -29.50
N LYS A 44 -1.37 5.15 -30.70
CA LYS A 44 -2.25 5.12 -31.87
C LYS A 44 -2.48 3.69 -32.40
N ASP A 45 -1.67 2.73 -31.91
CA ASP A 45 -1.65 1.32 -32.30
C ASP A 45 -2.75 0.46 -31.64
N GLN A 46 -3.47 0.99 -30.65
CA GLN A 46 -4.52 0.30 -29.86
C GLN A 46 -4.06 -0.98 -29.14
N VAL A 47 -2.76 -1.26 -29.07
CA VAL A 47 -2.23 -2.47 -28.43
C VAL A 47 -2.09 -2.29 -26.91
N GLY A 48 -1.71 -1.08 -26.45
CA GLY A 48 -1.46 -0.76 -25.03
C GLY A 48 -0.16 -1.37 -24.49
N ALA A 49 0.19 -1.00 -23.25
CA ALA A 49 1.41 -1.49 -22.61
C ALA A 49 1.32 -2.99 -22.27
N THR A 50 2.42 -3.71 -22.40
CA THR A 50 2.50 -5.17 -22.17
C THR A 50 2.15 -5.57 -20.75
N MET A 51 2.52 -4.75 -19.76
CA MET A 51 2.24 -5.02 -18.35
C MET A 51 0.81 -4.66 -17.94
N ASP A 52 0.13 -3.76 -18.66
CA ASP A 52 -1.28 -3.43 -18.45
C ASP A 52 -2.15 -4.46 -19.22
N PHE A 53 -2.28 -5.67 -18.66
CA PHE A 53 -2.92 -6.78 -19.35
C PHE A 53 -4.45 -6.79 -19.23
N MET A 54 -5.02 -6.08 -18.26
CA MET A 54 -6.47 -5.93 -18.15
C MET A 54 -6.96 -4.91 -19.19
N GLU A 55 -8.07 -5.24 -19.85
CA GLU A 55 -8.74 -4.31 -20.77
C GLU A 55 -9.08 -2.97 -20.10
N LEU A 56 -9.51 -3.01 -18.85
CA LEU A 56 -9.80 -1.84 -18.02
C LEU A 56 -8.57 -0.96 -17.76
N GLU A 57 -7.39 -1.55 -17.58
CA GLU A 57 -6.12 -0.81 -17.42
C GLU A 57 -5.81 -0.01 -18.69
N ARG A 58 -5.94 -0.66 -19.84
CA ARG A 58 -5.72 -0.03 -21.16
C ARG A 58 -6.71 1.07 -21.47
N GLU A 59 -8.01 0.83 -21.21
CA GLU A 59 -9.06 1.83 -21.40
C GLU A 59 -8.87 3.06 -20.51
N LYS A 60 -8.52 2.85 -19.26
CA LYS A 60 -8.34 3.94 -18.29
C LYS A 60 -6.94 4.55 -18.34
N GLY A 61 -5.96 3.88 -18.94
CA GLY A 61 -4.56 4.30 -19.00
C GLY A 61 -3.87 4.32 -17.62
N ILE A 62 -4.27 3.42 -16.71
CA ILE A 62 -3.71 3.30 -15.36
C ILE A 62 -3.47 1.83 -15.02
N THR A 63 -2.38 1.53 -14.34
CA THR A 63 -2.15 0.20 -13.77
C THR A 63 -3.05 0.01 -12.55
N ILE A 64 -3.86 -1.05 -12.53
CA ILE A 64 -4.79 -1.41 -11.46
C ILE A 64 -4.18 -2.50 -10.59
N THR A 65 -3.65 -3.56 -11.22
CA THR A 65 -3.10 -4.72 -10.54
C THR A 65 -1.60 -4.81 -10.75
N ALA A 66 -0.86 -5.16 -9.69
CA ALA A 66 0.57 -5.38 -9.83
C ALA A 66 0.84 -6.58 -10.77
N ALA A 67 1.66 -6.38 -11.78
CA ALA A 67 2.08 -7.42 -12.71
C ALA A 67 3.53 -7.81 -12.44
N ALA A 68 3.82 -9.12 -12.45
CA ALA A 68 5.16 -9.63 -12.25
C ALA A 68 5.72 -10.19 -13.55
N THR A 69 6.95 -9.86 -13.86
CA THR A 69 7.68 -10.42 -15.00
C THR A 69 9.14 -10.65 -14.65
N GLN A 70 9.77 -11.58 -15.35
CA GLN A 70 11.19 -11.85 -15.18
C GLN A 70 11.93 -11.46 -16.47
N VAL A 71 13.00 -10.69 -16.29
CA VAL A 71 13.87 -10.25 -17.39
C VAL A 71 15.31 -10.64 -17.08
N LYS A 72 16.13 -10.71 -18.14
CA LYS A 72 17.58 -10.89 -18.03
C LYS A 72 18.27 -9.61 -18.46
N TRP A 73 19.23 -9.17 -17.66
CA TRP A 73 20.08 -8.04 -17.98
C TRP A 73 21.53 -8.39 -17.64
N ASN A 74 22.37 -8.46 -18.69
CA ASN A 74 23.70 -9.06 -18.59
C ASN A 74 23.62 -10.46 -17.96
N ASP A 75 24.40 -10.73 -16.89
CA ASP A 75 24.38 -12.01 -16.18
C ASP A 75 23.33 -12.06 -15.04
N PHE A 76 22.49 -11.02 -14.91
CA PHE A 76 21.50 -10.91 -13.83
C PHE A 76 20.11 -11.36 -14.27
N THR A 77 19.41 -11.98 -13.34
CA THR A 77 17.97 -12.25 -13.44
C THR A 77 17.24 -11.22 -12.59
N ILE A 78 16.39 -10.42 -13.22
CA ILE A 78 15.64 -9.38 -12.56
C ILE A 78 14.16 -9.74 -12.60
N ASN A 79 13.56 -9.97 -11.42
CA ASN A 79 12.10 -10.05 -11.27
C ASN A 79 11.57 -8.64 -11.06
N VAL A 80 10.76 -8.17 -11.98
CA VAL A 80 10.17 -6.84 -11.96
C VAL A 80 8.70 -6.96 -11.57
N ILE A 81 8.29 -6.25 -10.53
CA ILE A 81 6.89 -6.09 -10.17
C ILE A 81 6.49 -4.63 -10.47
N ASP A 82 5.62 -4.46 -11.46
CA ASP A 82 5.03 -3.17 -11.77
C ASP A 82 3.90 -2.89 -10.79
N THR A 83 4.01 -1.82 -10.00
CA THR A 83 3.04 -1.49 -8.95
C THR A 83 2.08 -0.40 -9.41
N PRO A 84 0.79 -0.43 -9.02
CA PRO A 84 -0.13 0.68 -9.30
C PRO A 84 0.40 2.01 -8.79
N GLY A 85 0.16 3.08 -9.55
CA GLY A 85 0.51 4.44 -9.14
C GLY A 85 -0.65 5.17 -8.42
N HIS A 86 -1.86 4.63 -8.42
CA HIS A 86 -3.04 5.29 -7.87
C HIS A 86 -3.27 4.91 -6.40
N VAL A 87 -3.63 5.89 -5.56
CA VAL A 87 -3.86 5.69 -4.12
C VAL A 87 -4.98 4.71 -3.79
N ASP A 88 -5.97 4.57 -4.66
CA ASP A 88 -7.06 3.61 -4.48
C ASP A 88 -6.58 2.14 -4.50
N PHE A 89 -5.36 1.89 -5.03
CA PHE A 89 -4.74 0.57 -5.12
C PHE A 89 -3.54 0.41 -4.18
N THR A 90 -3.53 1.16 -3.08
CA THR A 90 -2.44 1.17 -2.08
C THR A 90 -2.07 -0.24 -1.60
N VAL A 91 -3.05 -1.14 -1.45
CA VAL A 91 -2.80 -2.52 -1.01
C VAL A 91 -1.96 -3.33 -2.00
N GLU A 92 -2.10 -3.09 -3.30
CA GLU A 92 -1.26 -3.74 -4.31
C GLU A 92 0.20 -3.29 -4.19
N VAL A 93 0.42 -2.01 -3.83
CA VAL A 93 1.77 -1.47 -3.54
C VAL A 93 2.32 -2.10 -2.26
N GLU A 94 1.52 -2.18 -1.18
CA GLU A 94 1.92 -2.80 0.09
C GLU A 94 2.30 -4.29 -0.10
N ARG A 95 1.50 -5.04 -0.86
CA ARG A 95 1.78 -6.45 -1.19
C ARG A 95 3.09 -6.61 -1.94
N SER A 96 3.31 -5.77 -2.94
CA SER A 96 4.51 -5.80 -3.75
C SER A 96 5.73 -5.45 -2.92
N LEU A 97 5.72 -4.33 -2.19
CA LEU A 97 6.85 -3.89 -1.37
C LEU A 97 7.22 -4.90 -0.27
N ARG A 98 6.25 -5.67 0.23
CA ARG A 98 6.49 -6.71 1.25
C ARG A 98 7.40 -7.82 0.75
N VAL A 99 7.41 -8.10 -0.55
CA VAL A 99 8.14 -9.22 -1.16
C VAL A 99 9.34 -8.78 -2.00
N LEU A 100 9.54 -7.48 -2.18
CA LEU A 100 10.64 -6.91 -2.94
C LEU A 100 11.90 -6.77 -2.13
N ASP A 101 13.04 -6.93 -2.80
CA ASP A 101 14.35 -6.67 -2.19
C ASP A 101 14.78 -5.22 -2.39
N GLY A 102 14.44 -4.62 -3.53
CA GLY A 102 14.74 -3.23 -3.85
C GLY A 102 13.65 -2.57 -4.70
N ALA A 103 13.77 -1.27 -4.97
CA ALA A 103 12.79 -0.53 -5.77
C ALA A 103 13.43 0.57 -6.63
N ILE A 104 12.73 0.91 -7.73
CA ILE A 104 12.96 2.12 -8.51
C ILE A 104 11.85 3.11 -8.17
N LEU A 105 12.21 4.26 -7.59
CA LEU A 105 11.29 5.38 -7.36
C LEU A 105 11.37 6.34 -8.56
N VAL A 106 10.35 6.34 -9.42
CA VAL A 106 10.31 7.20 -10.61
C VAL A 106 9.72 8.55 -10.24
N LEU A 107 10.48 9.60 -10.48
CA LEU A 107 10.10 10.99 -10.23
C LEU A 107 10.06 11.79 -11.54
N CYS A 108 9.10 12.70 -11.67
CA CYS A 108 9.03 13.59 -12.83
C CYS A 108 10.02 14.75 -12.68
N SER A 109 10.81 15.03 -13.71
CA SER A 109 11.79 16.14 -13.70
C SER A 109 11.17 17.53 -13.51
N VAL A 110 9.88 17.67 -13.80
CA VAL A 110 9.11 18.93 -13.66
C VAL A 110 8.39 18.97 -12.31
N GLY A 111 7.59 17.92 -11.99
CA GLY A 111 6.77 17.84 -10.77
C GLY A 111 7.56 17.47 -9.51
N GLY A 112 8.65 16.74 -9.66
CA GLY A 112 9.49 16.28 -8.55
C GLY A 112 8.79 15.32 -7.60
N VAL A 113 8.95 15.55 -6.29
CA VAL A 113 8.31 14.76 -5.24
C VAL A 113 6.91 15.28 -4.98
N GLN A 114 5.90 14.48 -5.35
CA GLN A 114 4.48 14.76 -5.23
C GLN A 114 3.83 13.90 -4.12
N SER A 115 2.54 14.09 -3.82
CA SER A 115 1.85 13.43 -2.68
C SER A 115 1.95 11.91 -2.70
N GLN A 116 1.77 11.28 -3.85
CA GLN A 116 1.88 9.82 -3.97
C GLN A 116 3.32 9.34 -3.79
N SER A 117 4.31 10.14 -4.21
CA SER A 117 5.72 9.83 -3.95
C SER A 117 6.00 9.76 -2.44
N LEU A 118 5.38 10.64 -1.65
CA LEU A 118 5.47 10.61 -0.18
C LEU A 118 4.82 9.36 0.42
N THR A 119 3.67 8.94 -0.12
CA THR A 119 2.98 7.73 0.34
C THR A 119 3.80 6.49 0.05
N VAL A 120 4.29 6.36 -1.19
CA VAL A 120 5.15 5.24 -1.60
C VAL A 120 6.47 5.23 -0.80
N ASP A 121 7.06 6.39 -0.53
CA ASP A 121 8.27 6.51 0.32
C ASP A 121 8.02 5.99 1.73
N ARG A 122 6.89 6.37 2.36
CA ARG A 122 6.50 5.86 3.68
C ARG A 122 6.33 4.34 3.68
N GLN A 123 5.75 3.78 2.62
CA GLN A 123 5.60 2.35 2.45
C GLN A 123 6.95 1.64 2.28
N MET A 124 7.84 2.18 1.43
CA MET A 124 9.22 1.66 1.27
C MET A 124 9.99 1.68 2.59
N LYS A 125 9.87 2.76 3.39
CA LYS A 125 10.48 2.86 4.71
C LYS A 125 9.91 1.84 5.70
N ARG A 126 8.59 1.61 5.68
CA ARG A 126 7.92 0.60 6.52
C ARG A 126 8.50 -0.79 6.30
N TYR A 127 8.68 -1.18 5.04
CA TYR A 127 9.23 -2.48 4.68
C TYR A 127 10.76 -2.49 4.55
N LYS A 128 11.42 -1.38 4.88
CA LYS A 128 12.88 -1.20 4.77
C LYS A 128 13.41 -1.58 3.38
N VAL A 129 12.72 -1.17 2.31
CA VAL A 129 13.11 -1.46 0.93
C VAL A 129 14.10 -0.42 0.42
N PRO A 130 15.36 -0.80 0.14
CA PRO A 130 16.33 0.07 -0.53
C PRO A 130 15.86 0.50 -1.91
N ARG A 131 16.20 1.70 -2.32
CA ARG A 131 15.75 2.23 -3.60
C ARG A 131 16.81 3.03 -4.33
N ILE A 132 16.64 3.11 -5.64
CA ILE A 132 17.24 4.13 -6.49
C ILE A 132 16.13 5.09 -6.94
N ALA A 133 16.44 6.36 -7.11
CA ALA A 133 15.53 7.34 -7.70
C ALA A 133 15.87 7.49 -9.19
N PHE A 134 14.85 7.48 -10.05
CA PHE A 134 14.99 7.75 -11.48
C PHE A 134 14.20 9.02 -11.82
N ILE A 135 14.92 10.12 -12.11
CA ILE A 135 14.32 11.39 -12.55
C ILE A 135 13.99 11.25 -14.03
N ASN A 136 12.73 11.02 -14.34
CA ASN A 136 12.21 10.80 -15.66
C ASN A 136 11.70 12.08 -16.33
N LYS A 137 11.47 12.02 -17.64
CA LYS A 137 10.93 13.12 -18.46
C LYS A 137 11.87 14.32 -18.56
N MET A 138 13.17 14.06 -18.62
CA MET A 138 14.19 15.11 -18.80
C MET A 138 14.05 15.90 -20.12
N ASP A 139 13.24 15.39 -21.06
CA ASP A 139 12.89 16.00 -22.33
C ASP A 139 11.76 17.03 -22.25
N ARG A 140 11.06 17.13 -21.12
CA ARG A 140 9.94 18.07 -20.95
C ARG A 140 10.39 19.48 -20.65
N ALA A 141 9.63 20.46 -21.18
CA ALA A 141 9.79 21.86 -20.82
C ALA A 141 9.65 22.03 -19.29
N GLY A 142 10.57 22.73 -18.68
CA GLY A 142 10.66 22.92 -17.23
C GLY A 142 11.36 21.80 -16.46
N ALA A 143 12.03 20.88 -17.13
CA ALA A 143 12.82 19.84 -16.47
C ALA A 143 13.93 20.46 -15.62
N ASN A 144 13.92 20.20 -14.33
CA ASN A 144 14.88 20.72 -13.35
C ASN A 144 15.29 19.62 -12.36
N PRO A 145 16.30 18.80 -12.70
CA PRO A 145 16.73 17.71 -11.84
C PRO A 145 17.32 18.16 -10.50
N GLU A 146 17.99 19.32 -10.45
CA GLU A 146 18.56 19.85 -9.22
C GLU A 146 17.46 20.18 -8.19
N LYS A 147 16.35 20.76 -8.66
CA LYS A 147 15.16 21.00 -7.83
C LYS A 147 14.60 19.66 -7.31
N VAL A 148 14.53 18.64 -8.15
CA VAL A 148 14.01 17.32 -7.75
C VAL A 148 14.91 16.68 -6.70
N VAL A 149 16.24 16.74 -6.86
CA VAL A 149 17.20 16.25 -5.88
C VAL A 149 16.99 16.93 -4.52
N LYS A 150 16.85 18.26 -4.52
CA LYS A 150 16.56 19.02 -3.29
C LYS A 150 15.21 18.61 -2.66
N MET A 151 14.17 18.39 -3.48
CA MET A 151 12.88 17.89 -2.99
C MET A 151 12.96 16.48 -2.39
N ILE A 152 13.83 15.59 -2.90
CA ILE A 152 14.07 14.27 -2.31
C ILE A 152 14.61 14.46 -0.88
N GLU A 153 15.59 15.32 -0.70
CA GLU A 153 16.18 15.60 0.62
C GLU A 153 15.15 16.21 1.58
N GLU A 154 14.49 17.30 1.17
CA GLU A 154 13.59 18.07 2.04
C GLU A 154 12.29 17.35 2.35
N LYS A 155 11.68 16.65 1.36
CA LYS A 155 10.35 16.05 1.53
C LYS A 155 10.39 14.57 1.90
N LEU A 156 11.38 13.81 1.39
CA LEU A 156 11.51 12.40 1.73
C LEU A 156 12.44 12.17 2.93
N HIS A 157 13.18 13.18 3.37
CA HIS A 157 14.14 13.08 4.48
C HIS A 157 15.12 11.91 4.29
N VAL A 158 15.71 11.83 3.11
CA VAL A 158 16.76 10.88 2.73
C VAL A 158 17.88 11.63 2.03
N LEU A 159 19.09 11.13 2.12
CA LEU A 159 20.24 11.72 1.44
C LEU A 159 20.26 11.29 -0.04
N PRO A 160 19.92 12.17 -1.01
CA PRO A 160 20.06 11.87 -2.41
C PRO A 160 21.53 11.97 -2.85
N VAL A 161 22.00 10.98 -3.58
CA VAL A 161 23.35 11.01 -4.17
C VAL A 161 23.21 10.93 -5.69
N PRO A 162 23.29 12.06 -6.41
CA PRO A 162 23.29 12.05 -7.85
C PRO A 162 24.53 11.33 -8.39
N LEU A 163 24.31 10.28 -9.18
CA LEU A 163 25.37 9.54 -9.86
C LEU A 163 25.62 10.07 -11.27
N GLN A 164 24.73 10.94 -11.76
CA GLN A 164 24.75 11.48 -13.11
C GLN A 164 24.37 12.95 -13.11
N ILE A 165 24.85 13.67 -14.13
CA ILE A 165 24.32 14.98 -14.52
C ILE A 165 23.86 14.93 -15.99
N PRO A 166 22.85 15.75 -16.39
CA PRO A 166 22.31 15.70 -17.74
C PRO A 166 23.21 16.41 -18.76
N ILE A 167 23.24 15.91 -20.00
CA ILE A 167 23.77 16.59 -21.15
C ILE A 167 22.60 17.25 -21.89
N GLY A 168 22.50 18.57 -21.78
CA GLY A 168 21.35 19.33 -22.24
C GLY A 168 20.12 19.15 -21.34
N ARG A 169 19.08 19.92 -21.61
CA ARG A 169 17.82 19.91 -20.87
C ARG A 169 16.66 20.09 -21.82
N GLU A 170 15.49 19.65 -21.41
CA GLU A 170 14.25 19.78 -22.19
C GLU A 170 14.42 19.19 -23.61
N ALA A 171 14.03 19.92 -24.64
CA ALA A 171 14.16 19.48 -26.04
C ALA A 171 15.63 19.21 -26.44
N ALA A 172 16.60 19.80 -25.73
CA ALA A 172 18.03 19.61 -25.97
C ALA A 172 18.64 18.48 -25.14
N PHE A 173 17.86 17.69 -24.40
CA PHE A 173 18.34 16.54 -23.63
C PHE A 173 18.88 15.46 -24.56
N GLN A 174 20.18 15.20 -24.51
CA GLN A 174 20.87 14.27 -25.40
C GLN A 174 21.33 13.00 -24.70
N GLY A 175 21.73 13.11 -23.42
CA GLY A 175 22.30 12.02 -22.65
C GLY A 175 22.64 12.42 -21.24
N VAL A 176 23.53 11.66 -20.60
CA VAL A 176 23.96 11.88 -19.21
C VAL A 176 25.48 11.77 -19.09
N ILE A 177 26.05 12.42 -18.08
CA ILE A 177 27.45 12.22 -17.71
C ILE A 177 27.45 11.37 -16.45
N ASP A 178 28.07 10.21 -16.50
CA ASP A 178 28.32 9.34 -15.36
C ASP A 178 29.44 9.91 -14.50
N LEU A 179 29.17 10.24 -13.26
CA LEU A 179 30.13 10.83 -12.32
C LEU A 179 31.11 9.79 -11.76
N ILE A 180 30.79 8.51 -11.84
CA ILE A 180 31.64 7.41 -11.36
C ILE A 180 32.70 7.08 -12.40
N THR A 181 32.29 6.80 -13.64
CA THR A 181 33.21 6.45 -14.74
C THR A 181 33.84 7.66 -15.40
N ARG A 182 33.25 8.85 -15.24
CA ARG A 182 33.65 10.11 -15.88
C ARG A 182 33.53 10.06 -17.41
N GLU A 183 32.43 9.54 -17.88
CA GLU A 183 32.10 9.42 -19.30
C GLU A 183 30.81 10.14 -19.62
N ALA A 184 30.74 10.70 -20.82
CA ALA A 184 29.51 11.18 -21.43
C ALA A 184 28.83 10.02 -22.15
N ILE A 185 27.56 9.78 -21.84
CA ILE A 185 26.78 8.66 -22.37
C ILE A 185 25.63 9.19 -23.22
N TYR A 186 25.65 8.80 -24.48
CA TYR A 186 24.63 9.14 -25.48
C TYR A 186 23.88 7.88 -25.88
N PHE A 187 22.61 8.06 -26.27
CA PHE A 187 21.71 6.98 -26.64
C PHE A 187 21.29 7.21 -28.09
N ASP A 188 21.96 6.53 -28.99
CA ASP A 188 21.80 6.62 -30.43
C ASP A 188 20.91 5.45 -30.93
N GLY A 189 20.51 5.50 -32.21
CA GLY A 189 19.54 4.58 -32.79
C GLY A 189 18.11 5.12 -32.73
N GLU A 190 17.18 4.45 -33.39
CA GLU A 190 15.78 4.86 -33.45
C GLU A 190 15.12 4.68 -32.07
N ASP A 191 15.47 3.60 -31.35
CA ASP A 191 14.99 3.23 -30.03
C ASP A 191 16.03 3.45 -28.90
N GLY A 192 17.11 4.21 -29.15
CA GLY A 192 18.15 4.48 -28.15
C GLY A 192 18.96 3.23 -27.76
N GLU A 193 19.01 2.22 -28.63
CA GLU A 193 19.61 0.92 -28.38
C GLU A 193 21.13 0.92 -28.46
N ILE A 194 21.72 1.93 -29.11
CA ILE A 194 23.17 2.07 -29.26
C ILE A 194 23.70 3.02 -28.19
N ILE A 195 24.37 2.47 -27.17
CA ILE A 195 25.02 3.26 -26.13
C ILE A 195 26.40 3.71 -26.60
N ARG A 196 26.59 5.00 -26.77
CA ARG A 196 27.87 5.60 -27.17
C ARG A 196 28.49 6.31 -25.96
N ARG A 197 29.68 5.88 -25.55
CA ARG A 197 30.44 6.43 -24.43
C ARG A 197 31.62 7.25 -24.97
N GLU A 198 31.76 8.48 -24.48
CA GLU A 198 32.78 9.43 -24.92
C GLU A 198 33.39 10.19 -23.76
N ALA A 199 34.47 10.88 -24.01
CA ALA A 199 35.03 11.83 -23.05
C ALA A 199 34.04 12.96 -22.79
N ILE A 200 34.01 13.46 -21.55
CA ILE A 200 33.12 14.56 -21.15
C ILE A 200 33.42 15.80 -22.01
N PRO A 201 32.42 16.40 -22.69
CA PRO A 201 32.61 17.60 -23.49
C PRO A 201 33.18 18.76 -22.63
N ALA A 202 34.02 19.58 -23.24
CA ALA A 202 34.76 20.66 -22.52
C ALA A 202 33.83 21.58 -21.73
N GLU A 203 32.64 21.88 -22.26
CA GLU A 203 31.65 22.74 -21.61
C GLU A 203 31.05 22.14 -20.33
N TYR A 204 31.06 20.82 -20.15
CA TYR A 204 30.57 20.14 -18.97
C TYR A 204 31.65 19.71 -17.97
N GLN A 205 32.95 19.84 -18.33
CA GLN A 205 34.08 19.39 -17.49
C GLN A 205 34.03 19.96 -16.07
N ALA A 206 33.82 21.27 -15.94
CA ALA A 206 33.79 21.97 -14.65
C ALA A 206 32.59 21.49 -13.80
N ALA A 207 31.41 21.42 -14.42
CA ALA A 207 30.20 20.99 -13.73
C ALA A 207 30.29 19.51 -13.31
N ALA A 208 30.83 18.64 -14.15
CA ALA A 208 31.03 17.22 -13.84
C ALA A 208 32.04 17.02 -12.71
N THR A 209 33.12 17.81 -12.67
CA THR A 209 34.11 17.75 -11.59
C THR A 209 33.47 18.19 -10.26
N GLU A 210 32.81 19.35 -10.21
CA GLU A 210 32.12 19.83 -9.02
C GLU A 210 31.03 18.81 -8.53
N ALA A 211 30.25 18.26 -9.43
CA ALA A 211 29.22 17.28 -9.08
C ALA A 211 29.84 15.99 -8.54
N ARG A 212 30.95 15.53 -9.11
CA ARG A 212 31.69 14.36 -8.64
C ARG A 212 32.27 14.60 -7.24
N ASP A 213 32.89 15.75 -7.02
CA ASP A 213 33.47 16.08 -5.71
C ASP A 213 32.40 16.08 -4.62
N LYS A 214 31.22 16.67 -4.87
CA LYS A 214 30.06 16.62 -3.98
C LYS A 214 29.56 15.19 -3.75
N MET A 215 29.51 14.37 -4.79
CA MET A 215 29.15 12.96 -4.68
C MET A 215 30.12 12.21 -3.77
N LEU A 216 31.44 12.38 -3.99
CA LEU A 216 32.45 11.70 -3.19
C LEU A 216 32.48 12.20 -1.74
N GLU A 217 32.30 13.49 -1.50
CA GLU A 217 32.14 14.07 -0.16
C GLU A 217 30.95 13.44 0.57
N SER A 218 29.78 13.33 -0.09
CA SER A 218 28.62 12.69 0.49
C SER A 218 28.84 11.20 0.80
N LEU A 219 29.55 10.48 -0.08
CA LEU A 219 29.85 9.06 0.10
C LEU A 219 30.92 8.81 1.18
N SER A 220 31.84 9.75 1.38
CA SER A 220 32.90 9.60 2.40
C SER A 220 32.36 9.51 3.83
N MET A 221 31.15 10.03 4.08
CA MET A 221 30.49 9.88 5.38
C MET A 221 30.13 8.42 5.74
N PHE A 222 30.17 7.49 4.77
CA PHE A 222 29.79 6.09 4.93
C PHE A 222 30.95 5.11 4.76
N SER A 223 32.18 5.62 4.52
CA SER A 223 33.37 4.78 4.34
C SER A 223 34.63 5.51 4.79
N ASP A 224 35.22 5.04 5.88
CA ASP A 224 36.50 5.58 6.41
C ASP A 224 37.62 5.49 5.37
N LEU A 225 37.68 4.42 4.59
CA LEU A 225 38.66 4.23 3.52
C LEU A 225 38.49 5.30 2.41
N LEU A 226 37.25 5.61 2.04
CA LEU A 226 36.97 6.63 1.03
C LEU A 226 37.31 8.02 1.57
N MET A 227 37.01 8.29 2.82
CA MET A 227 37.36 9.55 3.50
C MET A 227 38.87 9.75 3.55
N GLU A 228 39.63 8.73 3.96
CA GLU A 228 41.10 8.78 4.01
C GLU A 228 41.70 9.10 2.64
N LYS A 229 41.26 8.38 1.60
CA LYS A 229 41.74 8.61 0.22
C LYS A 229 41.40 10.01 -0.30
N LEU A 230 40.23 10.56 0.04
CA LEU A 230 39.85 11.92 -0.33
C LEU A 230 40.75 12.96 0.36
N LEU A 231 41.06 12.77 1.65
CA LEU A 231 41.93 13.67 2.40
C LEU A 231 43.38 13.63 1.90
N GLU A 232 43.87 12.48 1.48
CA GLU A 232 45.21 12.29 0.93
C GLU A 232 45.32 12.68 -0.56
N GLY A 233 44.20 12.94 -1.24
CA GLY A 233 44.16 13.14 -2.68
C GLY A 233 44.52 11.90 -3.50
N ALA A 234 44.34 10.71 -2.92
CA ALA A 234 44.67 9.45 -3.55
C ALA A 234 43.63 9.08 -4.63
N ALA A 235 44.05 8.28 -5.61
CA ALA A 235 43.16 7.80 -6.65
C ALA A 235 42.11 6.83 -6.07
N ILE A 236 40.83 7.08 -6.40
CA ILE A 236 39.70 6.24 -6.02
C ILE A 236 39.21 5.50 -7.26
N SER A 237 39.16 4.18 -7.20
CA SER A 237 38.69 3.35 -8.31
C SER A 237 37.17 3.34 -8.43
N VAL A 238 36.67 3.02 -9.63
CA VAL A 238 35.22 2.85 -9.93
C VAL A 238 34.60 1.80 -9.01
N ASP A 239 35.28 0.69 -8.78
CA ASP A 239 34.78 -0.42 -7.96
C ASP A 239 34.65 -0.03 -6.49
N GLU A 240 35.58 0.76 -5.94
CA GLU A 240 35.49 1.28 -4.58
C GLU A 240 34.28 2.21 -4.42
N ILE A 241 34.06 3.12 -5.37
CA ILE A 241 32.89 4.00 -5.33
C ILE A 241 31.60 3.18 -5.39
N ARG A 242 31.52 2.22 -6.33
CA ARG A 242 30.35 1.33 -6.49
C ARG A 242 30.06 0.53 -5.23
N ALA A 243 31.11 0.02 -4.55
CA ALA A 243 30.95 -0.72 -3.31
C ALA A 243 30.33 0.15 -2.22
N VAL A 244 30.84 1.37 -2.01
CA VAL A 244 30.28 2.31 -1.01
C VAL A 244 28.85 2.70 -1.35
N VAL A 245 28.55 3.04 -2.60
CA VAL A 245 27.20 3.35 -3.05
C VAL A 245 26.25 2.19 -2.76
N ARG A 246 26.67 0.93 -3.05
CA ARG A 246 25.87 -0.24 -2.80
C ARG A 246 25.63 -0.46 -1.30
N GLU A 247 26.65 -0.45 -0.48
CA GLU A 247 26.57 -0.67 0.96
C GLU A 247 25.66 0.37 1.62
N ALA A 248 25.87 1.65 1.34
CA ALA A 248 25.06 2.74 1.89
C ALA A 248 23.60 2.71 1.39
N THR A 249 23.36 2.25 0.15
CA THR A 249 22.00 2.06 -0.39
C THR A 249 21.29 0.92 0.34
N ILE A 250 21.93 -0.23 0.50
CA ILE A 250 21.36 -1.40 1.20
C ILE A 250 21.10 -1.06 2.68
N ALA A 251 21.96 -0.27 3.29
CA ALA A 251 21.81 0.22 4.66
C ALA A 251 20.73 1.33 4.81
N LEU A 252 20.07 1.74 3.71
CA LEU A 252 19.05 2.82 3.68
C LEU A 252 19.58 4.20 4.08
N GLN A 253 20.87 4.43 3.96
CA GLN A 253 21.53 5.68 4.32
C GLN A 253 21.48 6.70 3.18
N ILE A 254 21.53 6.23 1.94
CA ILE A 254 21.46 7.08 0.74
C ILE A 254 20.38 6.60 -0.24
N THR A 255 20.02 7.47 -1.15
CA THR A 255 19.23 7.14 -2.34
C THR A 255 20.01 7.57 -3.59
N PRO A 256 20.62 6.64 -4.35
CA PRO A 256 21.26 6.96 -5.62
C PRO A 256 20.27 7.56 -6.60
N VAL A 257 20.66 8.62 -7.31
CA VAL A 257 19.78 9.31 -8.26
C VAL A 257 20.33 9.17 -9.67
N MET A 258 19.48 8.60 -10.55
CA MET A 258 19.70 8.46 -11.98
C MET A 258 18.77 9.40 -12.75
N MET A 259 19.09 9.71 -14.00
CA MET A 259 18.31 10.65 -14.81
C MET A 259 18.07 10.11 -16.21
N GLY A 260 16.90 10.46 -16.80
CA GLY A 260 16.62 10.05 -18.16
C GLY A 260 15.27 10.51 -18.69
N SER A 261 14.94 10.03 -19.87
CA SER A 261 13.63 10.13 -20.49
C SER A 261 13.23 8.79 -21.07
N ALA A 262 12.36 8.07 -20.38
CA ALA A 262 11.85 6.80 -20.86
C ALA A 262 11.11 6.96 -22.20
N TYR A 263 10.39 8.07 -22.40
CA TYR A 263 9.68 8.36 -23.64
C TYR A 263 10.63 8.57 -24.83
N LYS A 264 11.78 9.17 -24.59
CA LYS A 264 12.82 9.43 -25.60
C LYS A 264 13.89 8.31 -25.65
N ASN A 265 13.65 7.20 -24.97
CA ASN A 265 14.53 6.03 -24.96
C ASN A 265 15.96 6.34 -24.46
N LYS A 266 16.11 7.23 -23.46
CA LYS A 266 17.40 7.70 -22.96
C LYS A 266 17.57 7.46 -21.46
N GLY A 267 18.68 6.84 -21.04
CA GLY A 267 19.05 6.63 -19.64
C GLY A 267 18.39 5.41 -18.97
N VAL A 268 17.63 4.59 -19.68
CA VAL A 268 16.96 3.41 -19.11
C VAL A 268 17.95 2.27 -18.90
N GLN A 269 18.88 2.07 -19.83
CA GLN A 269 19.92 1.04 -19.71
C GLN A 269 20.83 1.32 -18.51
N GLU A 270 21.20 2.59 -18.29
CA GLU A 270 21.97 3.01 -17.11
C GLU A 270 21.18 2.78 -15.81
N ALA A 271 19.85 2.95 -15.82
CA ALA A 271 19.01 2.60 -14.66
C ALA A 271 19.00 1.09 -14.41
N LEU A 272 19.01 0.24 -15.44
CA LEU A 272 19.14 -1.22 -15.31
C LEU A 272 20.52 -1.61 -14.75
N ASP A 273 21.58 -0.96 -15.20
CA ASP A 273 22.92 -1.16 -14.63
C ASP A 273 22.96 -0.75 -13.15
N ALA A 274 22.33 0.38 -12.77
CA ALA A 274 22.21 0.80 -11.39
C ALA A 274 21.43 -0.21 -10.52
N VAL A 275 20.38 -0.85 -11.05
CA VAL A 275 19.66 -1.93 -10.37
C VAL A 275 20.61 -3.09 -10.06
N THR A 276 21.42 -3.51 -11.01
CA THR A 276 22.34 -4.64 -10.82
C THR A 276 23.48 -4.30 -9.86
N HIS A 277 24.00 -3.07 -9.91
CA HIS A 277 25.11 -2.62 -9.10
C HIS A 277 24.71 -2.27 -7.66
N TYR A 278 23.59 -1.58 -7.45
CA TYR A 278 23.31 -0.92 -6.16
C TYR A 278 22.15 -1.55 -5.37
N LEU A 279 21.18 -2.18 -6.03
CA LEU A 279 20.09 -2.81 -5.28
C LEU A 279 20.47 -4.18 -4.72
N PRO A 280 19.87 -4.56 -3.58
CA PRO A 280 20.21 -5.82 -2.92
C PRO A 280 19.79 -7.05 -3.71
N CYS A 281 20.51 -8.14 -3.49
CA CYS A 281 20.07 -9.47 -3.83
C CYS A 281 19.34 -10.12 -2.64
N PRO A 282 18.71 -11.29 -2.81
CA PRO A 282 18.04 -11.98 -1.70
C PRO A 282 18.91 -12.31 -0.49
N LEU A 283 20.23 -12.41 -0.67
CA LEU A 283 21.18 -12.67 0.40
C LEU A 283 21.51 -11.43 1.26
N ASP A 284 21.33 -10.24 0.71
CA ASP A 284 21.61 -8.98 1.40
C ASP A 284 20.48 -8.58 2.37
N ARG A 285 19.31 -9.21 2.25
CA ARG A 285 18.10 -8.89 3.03
C ARG A 285 17.94 -9.89 4.18
N GLN A 286 18.03 -9.41 5.41
CA GLN A 286 17.66 -10.21 6.57
C GLN A 286 16.15 -10.21 6.75
N MET A 287 15.53 -11.35 6.49
CA MET A 287 14.11 -11.55 6.71
C MET A 287 13.88 -12.31 8.00
N THR A 288 12.84 -11.93 8.73
CA THR A 288 12.46 -12.60 9.97
C THR A 288 11.05 -13.19 9.84
N ALA A 289 10.86 -14.32 10.51
CA ALA A 289 9.56 -14.96 10.69
C ALA A 289 9.25 -15.13 12.18
N ILE A 290 7.98 -15.24 12.50
CA ILE A 290 7.48 -15.52 13.86
C ILE A 290 7.40 -17.03 14.03
N ASP A 291 8.06 -17.56 15.04
CA ASP A 291 7.94 -18.97 15.43
C ASP A 291 6.65 -19.15 16.26
N GLN A 292 5.61 -19.72 15.64
CA GLN A 292 4.30 -19.91 16.27
C GLN A 292 4.28 -21.00 17.36
N LEU A 293 5.31 -21.86 17.43
CA LEU A 293 5.42 -22.86 18.50
C LEU A 293 5.84 -22.23 19.83
N LYS A 294 6.45 -21.07 19.79
CA LYS A 294 6.88 -20.34 20.98
C LYS A 294 5.87 -19.27 21.35
N LYS A 295 5.41 -19.28 22.60
CA LYS A 295 4.50 -18.23 23.10
C LYS A 295 5.22 -16.88 23.11
N PRO A 296 4.50 -15.78 22.77
CA PRO A 296 5.06 -14.45 22.88
C PRO A 296 5.40 -14.14 24.34
N VAL A 297 6.51 -13.44 24.55
CA VAL A 297 6.90 -12.92 25.86
C VAL A 297 6.43 -11.47 25.89
N PRO A 298 5.67 -11.02 26.92
CA PRO A 298 5.30 -9.63 27.03
C PRO A 298 6.53 -8.71 27.04
N ASP A 299 6.50 -7.66 26.29
CA ASP A 299 7.49 -6.59 26.36
C ASP A 299 7.44 -5.91 27.73
N VAL A 300 8.59 -5.65 28.33
CA VAL A 300 8.67 -5.15 29.72
C VAL A 300 8.13 -3.73 29.86
N GLU A 301 8.22 -2.90 28.81
CA GLU A 301 7.82 -1.50 28.86
C GLU A 301 6.40 -1.28 28.29
N THR A 302 6.08 -1.96 27.18
CA THR A 302 4.83 -1.71 26.45
C THR A 302 3.73 -2.73 26.74
N GLN A 303 4.04 -3.84 27.45
CA GLN A 303 3.15 -4.99 27.64
C GLN A 303 2.65 -5.65 26.34
N ALA A 304 3.14 -5.19 25.20
CA ALA A 304 2.80 -5.76 23.90
C ALA A 304 3.41 -7.17 23.73
N PRO A 305 2.76 -8.07 23.01
CA PRO A 305 3.29 -9.41 22.77
C PRO A 305 4.56 -9.33 21.92
N ASN A 306 5.71 -9.56 22.54
CA ASN A 306 6.97 -9.69 21.81
C ASN A 306 7.10 -11.11 21.29
N TRP A 307 6.91 -11.29 19.99
CA TRP A 307 6.97 -12.57 19.32
C TRP A 307 8.41 -13.05 19.11
N ASN A 308 8.64 -14.33 19.32
CA ASN A 308 9.94 -14.93 19.02
C ASN A 308 10.21 -14.91 17.53
N ARG A 309 11.12 -14.03 17.10
CA ARG A 309 11.53 -13.87 15.71
C ARG A 309 12.72 -14.80 15.40
N VAL A 310 12.65 -15.44 14.26
CA VAL A 310 13.69 -16.31 13.71
C VAL A 310 14.18 -15.68 12.41
N ASN A 311 15.50 -15.57 12.25
CA ASN A 311 16.09 -15.13 10.99
C ASN A 311 15.94 -16.22 9.94
N LEU A 312 15.45 -15.86 8.78
CA LEU A 312 15.39 -16.73 7.61
C LEU A 312 16.66 -16.58 6.79
N GLU A 313 17.15 -17.70 6.30
CA GLU A 313 18.32 -17.73 5.43
C GLU A 313 17.90 -18.17 4.03
N SER A 314 18.33 -17.44 3.02
CA SER A 314 18.04 -17.76 1.62
C SER A 314 18.88 -18.97 1.17
N ASP A 315 18.64 -20.13 1.81
CA ASP A 315 19.30 -21.41 1.52
C ASP A 315 18.26 -22.45 1.05
N PRO A 316 18.41 -23.04 -0.14
CA PRO A 316 17.47 -24.03 -0.67
C PRO A 316 17.44 -25.36 0.10
N ASN A 317 18.44 -25.63 0.95
CA ASN A 317 18.52 -26.86 1.73
C ASN A 317 17.85 -26.78 3.10
N LYS A 318 17.40 -25.59 3.52
CA LYS A 318 16.64 -25.39 4.76
C LYS A 318 15.15 -25.69 4.58
N PRO A 319 14.40 -25.88 5.67
CA PRO A 319 12.93 -26.02 5.59
C PRO A 319 12.28 -24.87 4.84
N LEU A 320 11.26 -25.19 4.02
CA LEU A 320 10.57 -24.17 3.24
C LEU A 320 9.89 -23.14 4.13
N VAL A 321 10.06 -21.86 3.76
CA VAL A 321 9.25 -20.73 4.21
C VAL A 321 8.98 -19.83 3.00
N CYS A 322 7.71 -19.71 2.62
CA CYS A 322 7.30 -18.86 1.51
C CYS A 322 5.99 -18.14 1.82
N MET A 323 5.73 -17.03 1.12
CA MET A 323 4.56 -16.18 1.31
C MET A 323 3.76 -16.07 0.02
N ALA A 324 2.48 -16.36 0.09
CA ALA A 324 1.51 -16.03 -0.94
C ALA A 324 1.15 -14.54 -0.82
N PHE A 325 1.64 -13.69 -1.71
CA PHE A 325 1.43 -12.25 -1.58
C PHE A 325 0.32 -11.71 -2.47
N LYS A 326 -0.05 -12.43 -3.54
CA LYS A 326 -1.12 -12.03 -4.44
C LYS A 326 -1.86 -13.26 -4.96
N THR A 327 -3.19 -13.21 -4.97
CA THR A 327 -4.05 -14.23 -5.56
C THR A 327 -4.90 -13.62 -6.67
N VAL A 328 -4.98 -14.28 -7.80
CA VAL A 328 -5.83 -13.91 -8.94
C VAL A 328 -6.62 -15.13 -9.36
N VAL A 329 -7.92 -14.98 -9.55
CA VAL A 329 -8.75 -16.09 -10.05
C VAL A 329 -8.99 -15.88 -11.54
N GLU A 330 -8.56 -16.82 -12.35
CA GLU A 330 -8.70 -16.81 -13.80
C GLU A 330 -9.64 -17.94 -14.26
N GLN A 331 -9.88 -18.01 -15.58
CA GLN A 331 -10.77 -19.04 -16.16
C GLN A 331 -10.35 -20.48 -15.82
N TYR A 332 -9.05 -20.70 -15.62
CA TYR A 332 -8.46 -22.03 -15.35
C TYR A 332 -8.14 -22.29 -13.88
N GLY A 333 -8.65 -21.45 -12.97
CA GLY A 333 -8.47 -21.59 -11.53
C GLY A 333 -7.67 -20.46 -10.89
N GLN A 334 -7.43 -20.60 -9.59
CA GLN A 334 -6.68 -19.60 -8.81
C GLN A 334 -5.19 -19.67 -9.14
N LEU A 335 -4.62 -18.52 -9.41
CA LEU A 335 -3.18 -18.28 -9.55
C LEU A 335 -2.69 -17.53 -8.32
N THR A 336 -1.73 -18.11 -7.60
CA THR A 336 -1.20 -17.56 -6.35
C THR A 336 0.26 -17.20 -6.51
N TYR A 337 0.58 -15.93 -6.55
CA TYR A 337 1.97 -15.44 -6.59
C TYR A 337 2.62 -15.61 -5.23
N THR A 338 3.81 -16.23 -5.22
CA THR A 338 4.49 -16.68 -4.02
C THR A 338 5.96 -16.29 -4.06
N ARG A 339 6.45 -15.67 -2.97
CA ARG A 339 7.87 -15.38 -2.74
C ARG A 339 8.46 -16.44 -1.84
N LEU A 340 9.57 -17.05 -2.26
CA LEU A 340 10.33 -18.00 -1.46
C LEU A 340 11.44 -17.26 -0.69
N TYR A 341 11.44 -17.38 0.62
CA TYR A 341 12.47 -16.79 1.48
C TYR A 341 13.51 -17.80 1.92
N GLN A 342 13.12 -19.06 2.12
CA GLN A 342 13.97 -20.15 2.56
C GLN A 342 13.48 -21.48 1.98
N GLY A 343 14.39 -22.41 1.75
CA GLY A 343 14.05 -23.74 1.26
C GLY A 343 13.73 -23.78 -0.24
N ARG A 344 13.04 -24.82 -0.65
CA ARG A 344 12.61 -25.04 -2.03
C ARG A 344 11.20 -25.61 -2.11
N ILE A 345 10.52 -25.31 -3.18
CA ILE A 345 9.23 -25.92 -3.55
C ILE A 345 9.49 -26.90 -4.68
N VAL A 346 8.96 -28.11 -4.53
CA VAL A 346 8.98 -29.16 -5.56
C VAL A 346 7.56 -29.42 -6.01
N LYS A 347 7.34 -29.51 -7.32
CA LYS A 347 6.06 -29.80 -7.94
C LYS A 347 5.50 -31.13 -7.46
N GLY A 348 4.25 -31.10 -6.99
CA GLY A 348 3.57 -32.29 -6.49
C GLY A 348 3.68 -32.50 -4.98
N ASP A 349 4.61 -31.84 -4.30
CA ASP A 349 4.76 -31.90 -2.86
C ASP A 349 3.67 -31.13 -2.13
N SER A 350 3.57 -31.36 -0.82
CA SER A 350 2.57 -30.73 0.03
C SER A 350 3.24 -29.95 1.16
N TYR A 351 2.72 -28.76 1.42
CA TYR A 351 3.22 -27.82 2.42
C TYR A 351 2.08 -27.36 3.34
N TYR A 352 2.42 -26.89 4.53
CA TYR A 352 1.44 -26.43 5.51
C TYR A 352 1.18 -24.94 5.40
N ASN A 353 -0.10 -24.57 5.27
CA ASN A 353 -0.54 -23.21 5.46
C ASN A 353 -0.59 -22.92 6.96
N THR A 354 0.27 -22.03 7.46
CA THR A 354 0.46 -21.78 8.90
C THR A 354 -0.74 -21.10 9.55
N ARG A 355 -1.54 -20.33 8.78
CA ARG A 355 -2.75 -19.68 9.27
C ARG A 355 -3.90 -20.70 9.49
N THR A 356 -4.07 -21.62 8.57
CA THR A 356 -5.20 -22.58 8.61
C THR A 356 -4.84 -23.92 9.22
N GLY A 357 -3.54 -24.22 9.40
CA GLY A 357 -3.05 -25.52 9.84
C GLY A 357 -3.24 -26.65 8.82
N LYS A 358 -3.68 -26.34 7.59
CA LYS A 358 -3.99 -27.34 6.58
C LYS A 358 -2.79 -27.63 5.69
N LYS A 359 -2.63 -28.90 5.34
CA LYS A 359 -1.67 -29.37 4.33
C LYS A 359 -2.24 -29.14 2.93
N VAL A 360 -1.51 -28.46 2.07
CA VAL A 360 -1.92 -28.07 0.72
C VAL A 360 -0.91 -28.62 -0.28
N ARG A 361 -1.39 -29.27 -1.34
CA ARG A 361 -0.55 -29.81 -2.41
C ARG A 361 -0.27 -28.76 -3.48
N PHE A 362 1.00 -28.58 -3.83
CA PHE A 362 1.43 -27.68 -4.91
C PHE A 362 1.59 -28.46 -6.21
N GLY A 363 0.48 -28.60 -6.94
CA GLY A 363 0.40 -29.47 -8.12
C GLY A 363 1.12 -28.93 -9.35
N ARG A 364 1.07 -27.62 -9.59
CA ARG A 364 1.68 -26.97 -10.76
C ARG A 364 2.34 -25.64 -10.34
N LEU A 365 3.59 -25.48 -10.74
CA LEU A 365 4.39 -24.28 -10.49
C LEU A 365 4.65 -23.61 -11.83
N VAL A 366 4.50 -22.28 -11.90
CA VAL A 366 4.76 -21.51 -13.11
C VAL A 366 5.58 -20.25 -12.81
N ARG A 367 6.47 -19.89 -13.70
CA ARG A 367 7.02 -18.54 -13.77
C ARG A 367 6.18 -17.70 -14.70
N MET A 368 5.86 -16.51 -14.24
CA MET A 368 5.05 -15.58 -15.01
C MET A 368 5.93 -14.67 -15.86
N HIS A 369 5.49 -14.44 -17.09
CA HIS A 369 6.06 -13.50 -18.00
C HIS A 369 4.92 -12.67 -18.61
N ALA A 370 4.52 -11.61 -17.91
CA ALA A 370 3.23 -10.95 -18.15
C ALA A 370 2.09 -11.98 -18.15
N ASN A 371 1.49 -12.31 -19.30
CA ASN A 371 0.43 -13.33 -19.41
C ASN A 371 0.96 -14.74 -19.71
N ASP A 372 2.20 -14.89 -20.13
CA ASP A 372 2.77 -16.19 -20.46
C ASP A 372 3.19 -16.96 -19.21
N ARG A 373 3.00 -18.27 -19.25
CA ARG A 373 3.28 -19.19 -18.13
C ARG A 373 4.30 -20.22 -18.57
N ILE A 374 5.43 -20.25 -17.88
CA ILE A 374 6.46 -21.26 -18.09
C ILE A 374 6.41 -22.22 -16.91
N ASP A 375 6.09 -23.48 -17.17
CA ASP A 375 6.08 -24.54 -16.15
C ASP A 375 7.50 -24.74 -15.58
N VAL A 376 7.57 -24.88 -14.26
CA VAL A 376 8.80 -25.21 -13.55
C VAL A 376 8.54 -26.37 -12.59
N ASP A 377 9.52 -27.24 -12.41
CA ASP A 377 9.40 -28.39 -11.52
C ASP A 377 9.91 -28.09 -10.11
N VAL A 378 10.84 -27.13 -9.98
CA VAL A 378 11.45 -26.73 -8.70
C VAL A 378 11.62 -25.20 -8.70
N ALA A 379 11.30 -24.59 -7.55
CA ALA A 379 11.63 -23.20 -7.24
C ALA A 379 12.43 -23.14 -5.93
N GLU A 380 13.40 -22.25 -5.84
CA GLU A 380 14.32 -22.16 -4.72
C GLU A 380 14.19 -20.80 -3.98
N ALA A 381 14.75 -20.72 -2.78
CA ALA A 381 14.82 -19.48 -2.01
C ALA A 381 15.32 -18.31 -2.88
N GLY A 382 14.69 -17.14 -2.74
CA GLY A 382 14.96 -15.96 -3.56
C GLY A 382 14.09 -15.82 -4.80
N ASP A 383 13.36 -16.87 -5.21
CA ASP A 383 12.52 -16.86 -6.41
C ASP A 383 11.12 -16.26 -6.15
N ILE A 384 10.50 -15.77 -7.20
CA ILE A 384 9.08 -15.39 -7.25
C ILE A 384 8.40 -16.25 -8.31
N ILE A 385 7.44 -17.06 -7.89
CA ILE A 385 6.69 -17.97 -8.76
C ILE A 385 5.19 -17.83 -8.56
N ALA A 386 4.41 -18.45 -9.42
CA ALA A 386 2.99 -18.59 -9.21
C ALA A 386 2.59 -20.07 -9.08
N LEU A 387 1.70 -20.34 -8.12
CA LEU A 387 1.10 -21.64 -7.84
C LEU A 387 -0.28 -21.69 -8.48
N VAL A 388 -0.58 -22.75 -9.20
CA VAL A 388 -1.89 -22.93 -9.86
C VAL A 388 -2.79 -23.83 -9.03
N GLY A 389 -4.02 -23.37 -8.77
CA GLY A 389 -5.04 -24.16 -8.08
C GLY A 389 -4.82 -24.31 -6.56
N VAL A 390 -4.03 -23.45 -5.95
CA VAL A 390 -3.81 -23.44 -4.50
C VAL A 390 -4.83 -22.50 -3.84
N ASP A 391 -5.69 -23.05 -2.99
CA ASP A 391 -6.67 -22.26 -2.22
C ASP A 391 -6.00 -21.65 -0.98
N CYS A 392 -5.79 -20.35 -1.02
CA CYS A 392 -5.21 -19.57 0.06
C CYS A 392 -5.63 -18.10 -0.04
N ALA A 393 -5.41 -17.36 1.02
CA ALA A 393 -5.55 -15.91 1.05
C ALA A 393 -4.20 -15.22 0.78
N SER A 394 -4.28 -13.99 0.32
CA SER A 394 -3.11 -13.12 0.22
C SER A 394 -2.54 -12.84 1.62
N GLY A 395 -1.24 -13.02 1.78
CA GLY A 395 -0.56 -12.93 3.08
C GLY A 395 -0.34 -14.27 3.79
N ASP A 396 -0.90 -15.38 3.27
CA ASP A 396 -0.67 -16.70 3.86
C ASP A 396 0.79 -17.14 3.74
N THR A 397 1.31 -17.70 4.82
CA THR A 397 2.64 -18.32 4.85
C THR A 397 2.52 -19.83 4.71
N PHE A 398 3.37 -20.43 3.87
CA PHE A 398 3.51 -21.87 3.74
C PHE A 398 4.87 -22.32 4.20
N CYS A 399 4.89 -23.42 4.94
CA CYS A 399 6.08 -24.02 5.51
C CYS A 399 6.16 -25.54 5.26
N SER A 400 7.38 -26.09 5.34
CA SER A 400 7.58 -27.52 5.50
C SER A 400 7.07 -28.01 6.87
N GLU A 401 6.86 -29.32 7.01
CA GLU A 401 6.34 -29.94 8.24
C GLU A 401 7.24 -29.71 9.46
N GLU A 402 8.52 -29.45 9.24
CA GLU A 402 9.55 -29.33 10.27
C GLU A 402 9.48 -27.99 11.05
N VAL A 403 8.79 -26.98 10.50
CA VAL A 403 8.73 -25.62 11.08
C VAL A 403 7.33 -25.03 10.98
N THR A 404 6.94 -24.22 11.97
CA THR A 404 5.67 -23.50 11.97
C THR A 404 5.95 -22.01 12.08
N TYR A 405 6.46 -21.45 10.99
CA TYR A 405 6.82 -20.05 10.92
C TYR A 405 5.72 -19.25 10.21
N SER A 406 5.46 -18.06 10.72
CA SER A 406 4.55 -17.09 10.08
C SER A 406 5.33 -15.82 9.73
N LEU A 407 5.17 -15.36 8.52
CA LEU A 407 5.68 -14.07 8.10
C LEU A 407 4.72 -12.97 8.56
N GLU A 408 5.24 -11.78 8.82
CA GLU A 408 4.39 -10.64 9.17
C GLU A 408 3.36 -10.40 8.08
N SER A 409 2.13 -10.13 8.51
CA SER A 409 1.02 -9.83 7.60
C SER A 409 1.28 -8.56 6.79
N ILE A 410 0.66 -8.48 5.62
CA ILE A 410 0.65 -7.27 4.82
C ILE A 410 -0.24 -6.24 5.52
N PHE A 411 0.22 -5.00 5.57
CA PHE A 411 -0.61 -3.92 6.09
C PHE A 411 -1.81 -3.68 5.17
N VAL A 412 -3.01 -3.81 5.73
CA VAL A 412 -4.27 -3.58 5.01
C VAL A 412 -4.92 -2.34 5.60
N PRO A 413 -4.96 -1.21 4.86
CA PRO A 413 -5.64 -0.02 5.31
C PRO A 413 -7.16 -0.24 5.40
N ASP A 414 -7.81 0.55 6.25
CA ASP A 414 -9.26 0.50 6.35
C ASP A 414 -9.95 1.10 5.13
N ALA A 415 -11.08 0.49 4.75
CA ALA A 415 -11.89 0.99 3.66
C ALA A 415 -12.51 2.36 4.01
N VAL A 416 -12.46 3.29 3.07
CA VAL A 416 -12.88 4.69 3.27
C VAL A 416 -14.28 4.95 2.72
N ILE A 417 -14.63 4.35 1.59
CA ILE A 417 -15.92 4.54 0.90
C ILE A 417 -16.74 3.27 0.99
N LYS A 418 -18.06 3.42 1.19
CA LYS A 418 -19.02 2.32 1.18
C LYS A 418 -20.12 2.62 0.16
N LEU A 419 -20.45 1.64 -0.67
CA LEU A 419 -21.56 1.69 -1.63
C LEU A 419 -22.51 0.52 -1.36
N SER A 420 -23.81 0.73 -1.58
CA SER A 420 -24.75 -0.39 -1.70
C SER A 420 -24.71 -0.94 -3.12
N ILE A 421 -24.77 -2.27 -3.26
CA ILE A 421 -24.79 -2.94 -4.55
C ILE A 421 -25.94 -3.93 -4.61
N GLU A 422 -26.72 -3.88 -5.66
CA GLU A 422 -27.84 -4.80 -5.92
C GLU A 422 -27.85 -5.17 -7.40
N PRO A 423 -28.15 -6.42 -7.78
CA PRO A 423 -28.25 -6.79 -9.18
C PRO A 423 -29.53 -6.18 -9.78
N VAL A 424 -29.49 -5.69 -11.01
CA VAL A 424 -30.66 -5.18 -11.74
C VAL A 424 -31.74 -6.27 -11.88
N LYS A 425 -31.31 -7.52 -12.09
CA LYS A 425 -32.21 -8.67 -12.23
C LYS A 425 -31.99 -9.64 -11.07
N ARG A 426 -33.08 -10.19 -10.50
CA ARG A 426 -33.03 -11.12 -9.37
C ARG A 426 -32.25 -12.41 -9.66
N ASP A 427 -32.27 -12.88 -10.90
CA ASP A 427 -31.48 -14.04 -11.34
C ASP A 427 -29.95 -13.82 -11.31
N GLY A 428 -29.51 -12.58 -11.23
CA GLY A 428 -28.10 -12.21 -11.06
C GLY A 428 -27.55 -12.36 -9.63
N ALA A 429 -28.40 -12.57 -8.61
CA ALA A 429 -27.98 -12.54 -7.20
C ALA A 429 -26.90 -13.59 -6.87
N ASP A 430 -27.06 -14.83 -7.34
CA ASP A 430 -26.07 -15.89 -7.10
C ASP A 430 -24.72 -15.61 -7.77
N LYS A 431 -24.75 -15.04 -8.99
CA LYS A 431 -23.54 -14.65 -9.72
C LYS A 431 -22.86 -13.49 -9.04
N LEU A 432 -23.63 -12.49 -8.58
CA LEU A 432 -23.11 -11.36 -7.79
C LEU A 432 -22.44 -11.85 -6.51
N GLY A 433 -23.09 -12.75 -5.75
CA GLY A 433 -22.52 -13.34 -4.55
C GLY A 433 -21.18 -14.04 -4.80
N LYS A 434 -21.07 -14.81 -5.88
CA LYS A 434 -19.82 -15.47 -6.29
C LYS A 434 -18.74 -14.46 -6.69
N ALA A 435 -19.10 -13.39 -7.41
CA ALA A 435 -18.16 -12.33 -7.79
C ALA A 435 -17.61 -11.62 -6.56
N LEU A 436 -18.49 -11.21 -5.65
CA LEU A 436 -18.12 -10.51 -4.42
C LEU A 436 -17.21 -11.36 -3.51
N GLU A 437 -17.53 -12.66 -3.35
CA GLU A 437 -16.70 -13.58 -2.57
C GLU A 437 -15.31 -13.77 -3.18
N ARG A 438 -15.23 -13.89 -4.51
CA ARG A 438 -13.96 -13.95 -5.22
C ARG A 438 -13.14 -12.70 -5.01
N PHE A 439 -13.72 -11.52 -5.23
CA PHE A 439 -13.00 -10.24 -5.11
C PHE A 439 -12.54 -9.96 -3.68
N ARG A 440 -13.30 -10.34 -2.67
CA ARG A 440 -12.87 -10.29 -1.27
C ARG A 440 -11.62 -11.14 -0.98
N ARG A 441 -11.45 -12.26 -1.69
CA ARG A 441 -10.24 -13.11 -1.57
C ARG A 441 -9.05 -12.52 -2.34
N GLU A 442 -9.32 -11.90 -3.49
CA GLU A 442 -8.30 -11.26 -4.31
C GLU A 442 -7.76 -9.99 -3.62
N ASP A 443 -8.65 -9.19 -3.04
CA ASP A 443 -8.33 -7.88 -2.45
C ASP A 443 -8.87 -7.74 -1.01
N PRO A 444 -8.02 -7.73 0.01
CA PRO A 444 -8.43 -7.59 1.40
C PRO A 444 -8.97 -6.20 1.75
N THR A 445 -8.75 -5.17 0.91
CA THR A 445 -9.36 -3.83 1.08
C THR A 445 -10.77 -3.77 0.51
N PHE A 446 -11.13 -4.70 -0.37
CA PHE A 446 -12.49 -4.86 -0.88
C PHE A 446 -13.30 -5.66 0.13
N ARG A 447 -14.06 -4.97 0.98
CA ARG A 447 -14.87 -5.59 2.02
C ARG A 447 -16.32 -5.70 1.57
N VAL A 448 -16.94 -6.82 1.89
CA VAL A 448 -18.36 -7.09 1.60
C VAL A 448 -19.04 -7.47 2.90
N HIS A 449 -20.13 -6.81 3.23
CA HIS A 449 -20.99 -7.21 4.33
C HIS A 449 -22.46 -6.96 4.00
N THR A 450 -23.34 -7.71 4.61
CA THR A 450 -24.77 -7.45 4.51
C THR A 450 -25.19 -6.61 5.70
N ASP A 451 -25.84 -5.49 5.43
CA ASP A 451 -26.45 -4.68 6.47
C ASP A 451 -27.65 -5.44 7.05
N GLU A 452 -27.57 -5.80 8.33
CA GLU A 452 -28.57 -6.62 9.02
C GLU A 452 -29.96 -5.93 9.11
N GLU A 453 -29.99 -4.59 9.11
CA GLU A 453 -31.24 -3.84 9.21
C GLU A 453 -31.93 -3.65 7.86
N THR A 454 -31.14 -3.38 6.81
CA THR A 454 -31.68 -3.10 5.47
C THR A 454 -31.66 -4.31 4.56
N GLY A 455 -30.96 -5.38 4.94
CA GLY A 455 -30.72 -6.56 4.11
C GLY A 455 -29.88 -6.27 2.86
N GLN A 456 -29.31 -5.06 2.74
CA GLN A 456 -28.53 -4.66 1.57
C GLN A 456 -27.11 -5.21 1.63
N THR A 457 -26.63 -5.64 0.48
CA THR A 457 -25.19 -5.94 0.32
C THR A 457 -24.45 -4.64 0.16
N LEU A 458 -23.49 -4.39 1.06
CA LEU A 458 -22.60 -3.24 1.04
C LEU A 458 -21.21 -3.68 0.61
N ILE A 459 -20.63 -2.93 -0.33
CA ILE A 459 -19.23 -3.03 -0.71
C ILE A 459 -18.47 -1.82 -0.15
N ALA A 460 -17.27 -2.06 0.35
CA ALA A 460 -16.43 -1.00 0.87
C ALA A 460 -15.04 -1.10 0.25
N GLY A 461 -14.41 0.03 -0.01
CA GLY A 461 -13.12 0.11 -0.68
C GLY A 461 -12.34 1.39 -0.36
N MET A 462 -11.17 1.50 -0.95
CA MET A 462 -10.23 2.59 -0.70
C MET A 462 -10.65 3.93 -1.33
N GLY A 463 -11.39 3.89 -2.42
CA GLY A 463 -11.85 5.07 -3.14
C GLY A 463 -12.93 4.76 -4.16
N GLN A 464 -13.44 5.81 -4.82
CA GLN A 464 -14.49 5.68 -5.83
C GLN A 464 -14.02 4.84 -7.03
N LEU A 465 -12.84 5.16 -7.55
CA LEU A 465 -12.27 4.44 -8.69
C LEU A 465 -12.07 2.95 -8.40
N HIS A 466 -11.65 2.62 -7.18
CA HIS A 466 -11.51 1.24 -6.72
C HIS A 466 -12.84 0.48 -6.83
N LEU A 467 -13.91 1.03 -6.28
CA LEU A 467 -15.23 0.40 -6.31
C LEU A 467 -15.83 0.35 -7.72
N ASP A 468 -15.66 1.42 -8.52
CA ASP A 468 -16.13 1.46 -9.91
C ASP A 468 -15.49 0.36 -10.77
N ILE A 469 -14.21 0.07 -10.55
CA ILE A 469 -13.50 -1.00 -11.24
C ILE A 469 -14.08 -2.36 -10.88
N TYR A 470 -14.36 -2.63 -9.60
CA TYR A 470 -14.97 -3.91 -9.21
C TYR A 470 -16.40 -4.06 -9.75
N VAL A 471 -17.18 -2.99 -9.77
CA VAL A 471 -18.51 -2.99 -10.38
C VAL A 471 -18.43 -3.30 -11.89
N GLU A 472 -17.49 -2.68 -12.58
CA GLU A 472 -17.27 -2.95 -14.01
C GLU A 472 -16.77 -4.37 -14.26
N ARG A 473 -15.90 -4.91 -13.39
CA ARG A 473 -15.46 -6.31 -13.44
C ARG A 473 -16.63 -7.30 -13.22
N ILE A 474 -17.56 -6.99 -12.29
CA ILE A 474 -18.78 -7.79 -12.09
C ILE A 474 -19.57 -7.87 -13.40
N LYS A 475 -19.73 -6.72 -14.08
CA LYS A 475 -20.44 -6.65 -15.36
C LYS A 475 -19.73 -7.46 -16.46
N ARG A 476 -18.42 -7.29 -16.62
CA ARG A 476 -17.64 -7.94 -17.71
C ARG A 476 -17.40 -9.43 -17.46
N GLU A 477 -16.98 -9.80 -16.24
CA GLU A 477 -16.55 -11.17 -15.93
C GLU A 477 -17.73 -12.09 -15.60
N TYR A 478 -18.83 -11.55 -15.04
CA TYR A 478 -20.00 -12.34 -14.60
C TYR A 478 -21.28 -12.04 -15.38
N GLY A 479 -21.28 -11.01 -16.23
CA GLY A 479 -22.45 -10.60 -17.00
C GLY A 479 -23.60 -10.07 -16.12
N VAL A 480 -23.29 -9.51 -14.94
CA VAL A 480 -24.29 -8.99 -14.00
C VAL A 480 -24.25 -7.47 -13.99
N GLU A 481 -25.32 -6.84 -14.46
CA GLU A 481 -25.51 -5.40 -14.28
C GLU A 481 -26.00 -5.12 -12.85
N CYS A 482 -25.37 -4.15 -12.19
CA CYS A 482 -25.65 -3.80 -10.81
C CYS A 482 -26.15 -2.35 -10.70
N ILE A 483 -27.10 -2.15 -9.79
CA ILE A 483 -27.48 -0.83 -9.28
C ILE A 483 -26.54 -0.53 -8.10
N VAL A 484 -25.84 0.56 -8.17
CA VAL A 484 -24.92 1.02 -7.12
C VAL A 484 -25.54 2.23 -6.44
N GLY A 485 -25.60 2.19 -5.12
CA GLY A 485 -26.09 3.32 -4.32
C GLY A 485 -25.06 4.45 -4.24
N ASN A 486 -25.49 5.63 -3.78
CA ASN A 486 -24.57 6.75 -3.57
C ASN A 486 -23.44 6.36 -2.63
N PRO A 487 -22.21 6.88 -2.86
CA PRO A 487 -21.11 6.68 -1.95
C PRO A 487 -21.48 7.07 -0.53
N ARG A 488 -21.16 6.22 0.44
CA ARG A 488 -21.37 6.54 1.86
C ARG A 488 -20.07 6.84 2.54
N VAL A 489 -20.04 7.97 3.25
CA VAL A 489 -18.91 8.33 4.10
C VAL A 489 -18.88 7.39 5.30
N ALA A 490 -17.73 6.81 5.57
CA ALA A 490 -17.49 6.00 6.76
C ALA A 490 -17.29 6.92 7.97
N TYR A 491 -18.40 7.47 8.49
CA TYR A 491 -18.36 8.18 9.76
C TYR A 491 -18.07 7.19 10.87
N ARG A 492 -17.43 7.67 11.95
CA ARG A 492 -17.22 6.92 13.19
C ARG A 492 -17.79 7.68 14.35
N GLU A 493 -18.23 6.98 15.37
CA GLU A 493 -18.70 7.57 16.60
C GLU A 493 -17.57 7.54 17.63
N MET A 494 -17.53 8.55 18.52
CA MET A 494 -16.52 8.64 19.55
C MET A 494 -17.13 9.23 20.82
N PRO A 495 -16.90 8.65 22.01
CA PRO A 495 -17.32 9.27 23.24
C PRO A 495 -16.54 10.58 23.49
N THR A 496 -17.20 11.58 24.05
CA THR A 496 -16.60 12.91 24.26
C THR A 496 -16.25 13.21 25.71
N ARG A 497 -16.72 12.39 26.66
CA ARG A 497 -16.43 12.54 28.10
C ARG A 497 -16.31 11.20 28.80
N GLU A 498 -15.52 11.18 29.86
CA GLU A 498 -15.41 10.04 30.74
C GLU A 498 -16.76 9.81 31.52
N VAL A 499 -17.12 8.54 31.63
CA VAL A 499 -18.35 8.12 32.37
C VAL A 499 -18.10 6.86 33.15
N GLU A 500 -18.41 6.91 34.42
CA GLU A 500 -18.44 5.71 35.26
C GLU A 500 -19.69 4.88 34.97
N PHE A 501 -19.54 3.58 35.03
CA PHE A 501 -20.66 2.66 34.92
C PHE A 501 -20.73 1.71 36.11
N ASN A 502 -21.96 1.42 36.53
CA ASN A 502 -22.30 0.40 37.51
C ASN A 502 -23.55 -0.29 36.99
N TYR A 503 -23.36 -1.42 36.30
CA TYR A 503 -24.42 -2.09 35.57
C TYR A 503 -24.64 -3.50 36.09
N LYS A 504 -25.91 -3.82 36.37
CA LYS A 504 -26.33 -5.12 36.87
C LYS A 504 -27.36 -5.73 35.95
N HIS A 505 -26.99 -6.88 35.37
CA HIS A 505 -27.91 -7.73 34.60
C HIS A 505 -28.50 -8.78 35.53
N LYS A 506 -29.83 -8.76 35.69
CA LYS A 506 -30.55 -9.76 36.43
C LYS A 506 -31.82 -10.14 35.69
N LYS A 507 -31.93 -11.40 35.29
CA LYS A 507 -33.10 -11.95 34.60
C LYS A 507 -33.48 -13.29 35.19
N GLN A 508 -34.74 -13.45 35.61
CA GLN A 508 -35.31 -14.69 36.12
C GLN A 508 -36.51 -15.07 35.23
N THR A 509 -36.37 -16.13 34.46
CA THR A 509 -37.47 -16.67 33.67
C THR A 509 -37.44 -18.19 33.82
N GLY A 510 -38.22 -18.73 34.84
CA GLY A 510 -38.53 -20.14 35.03
C GLY A 510 -37.39 -21.13 34.72
N GLY A 511 -36.35 -21.22 35.54
CA GLY A 511 -35.16 -22.05 35.39
C GLY A 511 -33.93 -21.41 36.04
N SER A 512 -32.70 -21.76 35.68
CA SER A 512 -31.48 -21.07 36.12
C SER A 512 -31.55 -19.62 35.66
N GLY A 513 -31.40 -18.65 36.60
CA GLY A 513 -31.40 -17.21 36.34
C GLY A 513 -30.15 -16.75 35.56
N GLN A 514 -30.14 -15.49 35.19
CA GLN A 514 -28.94 -14.82 34.66
C GLN A 514 -28.56 -13.69 35.62
N TYR A 515 -27.33 -13.71 36.09
CA TYR A 515 -26.79 -12.64 36.94
C TYR A 515 -25.38 -12.27 36.50
N ALA A 516 -25.15 -10.98 36.30
CA ALA A 516 -23.83 -10.40 36.14
C ALA A 516 -23.84 -8.96 36.64
N HIS A 517 -22.76 -8.52 37.27
CA HIS A 517 -22.60 -7.18 37.74
C HIS A 517 -21.19 -6.69 37.42
N ILE A 518 -21.09 -5.56 36.74
CA ILE A 518 -19.84 -4.94 36.33
C ILE A 518 -19.80 -3.48 36.72
N VAL A 519 -18.65 -3.03 37.20
CA VAL A 519 -18.40 -1.63 37.64
C VAL A 519 -17.07 -1.19 37.02
N GLY A 520 -17.03 0.04 36.54
CA GLY A 520 -15.82 0.58 35.94
C GLY A 520 -16.08 1.93 35.29
N LYS A 521 -15.25 2.27 34.31
CA LYS A 521 -15.39 3.52 33.59
C LYS A 521 -15.04 3.42 32.12
N LEU A 522 -15.68 4.26 31.36
CA LEU A 522 -15.38 4.52 29.93
C LEU A 522 -14.56 5.81 29.87
N VAL A 523 -13.42 5.75 29.19
CA VAL A 523 -12.52 6.89 28.99
C VAL A 523 -12.36 7.12 27.48
N PRO A 524 -12.63 8.34 26.98
CA PRO A 524 -12.33 8.70 25.61
C PRO A 524 -10.82 8.74 25.36
N LEU A 525 -10.36 8.12 24.27
CA LEU A 525 -8.99 8.28 23.80
C LEU A 525 -8.89 9.51 22.87
N PRO A 526 -7.69 10.08 22.65
CA PRO A 526 -7.50 11.19 21.72
C PRO A 526 -8.00 10.85 20.29
N VAL A 527 -8.45 11.86 19.54
CA VAL A 527 -8.98 11.67 18.16
C VAL A 527 -7.93 11.06 17.24
N ASP A 528 -6.67 11.38 17.45
CA ASP A 528 -5.51 10.91 16.71
C ASP A 528 -4.88 9.63 17.27
N SER A 529 -5.54 8.99 18.24
CA SER A 529 -5.09 7.73 18.83
C SER A 529 -5.00 6.63 17.75
N ALA A 530 -3.89 5.90 17.73
CA ALA A 530 -3.75 4.68 16.93
C ALA A 530 -4.60 3.51 17.46
N ILE A 531 -5.09 3.61 18.70
CA ILE A 531 -5.87 2.58 19.38
C ILE A 531 -7.35 2.93 19.25
N ALA A 532 -8.09 2.13 18.50
CA ALA A 532 -9.53 2.33 18.33
C ALA A 532 -10.34 1.87 19.55
N TYR A 533 -9.93 0.78 20.17
CA TYR A 533 -10.54 0.19 21.36
C TYR A 533 -9.48 -0.41 22.27
N GLU A 534 -9.60 -0.16 23.55
CA GLU A 534 -8.73 -0.73 24.57
C GLU A 534 -9.56 -1.23 25.76
N PHE A 535 -9.24 -2.42 26.23
CA PHE A 535 -9.83 -2.99 27.45
C PHE A 535 -8.76 -3.14 28.54
N VAL A 536 -9.03 -2.53 29.68
CA VAL A 536 -8.15 -2.61 30.85
C VAL A 536 -8.89 -3.35 31.98
N ASN A 537 -8.29 -4.42 32.46
CA ASN A 537 -8.81 -5.19 33.60
C ASN A 537 -8.10 -4.79 34.89
N ASP A 538 -8.78 -4.04 35.70
CA ASP A 538 -8.33 -3.52 37.03
C ASP A 538 -9.03 -4.23 38.19
N VAL A 539 -9.72 -5.35 37.95
CA VAL A 539 -10.46 -6.10 38.98
C VAL A 539 -9.49 -6.74 39.95
N THR A 540 -9.66 -6.39 41.20
CA THR A 540 -8.87 -6.94 42.33
C THR A 540 -9.69 -7.88 43.19
N GLY A 541 -9.03 -8.80 43.92
CA GLY A 541 -9.66 -9.66 44.94
C GLY A 541 -10.61 -10.73 44.42
N GLY A 542 -10.56 -11.07 43.10
CA GLY A 542 -11.38 -12.15 42.53
C GLY A 542 -12.89 -11.90 42.52
N ARG A 543 -13.33 -10.63 42.61
CA ARG A 543 -14.75 -10.24 42.60
C ARG A 543 -15.49 -10.62 41.33
N ILE A 544 -14.78 -10.71 40.20
CA ILE A 544 -15.23 -11.35 38.97
C ILE A 544 -14.26 -12.49 38.67
N PRO A 545 -14.73 -13.73 38.54
CA PRO A 545 -13.91 -14.86 38.12
C PRO A 545 -13.20 -14.61 36.77
N LYS A 546 -11.96 -15.08 36.67
CA LYS A 546 -11.12 -14.83 35.46
C LYS A 546 -11.77 -15.29 34.14
N GLU A 547 -12.57 -16.35 34.21
CA GLU A 547 -13.31 -16.92 33.09
C GLU A 547 -14.37 -15.96 32.50
N TYR A 548 -14.86 -15.00 33.30
CA TYR A 548 -15.86 -14.02 32.85
C TYR A 548 -15.28 -12.70 32.34
N ILE A 549 -13.99 -12.46 32.55
CA ILE A 549 -13.32 -11.21 32.10
C ILE A 549 -13.32 -11.12 30.56
N LYS A 550 -12.95 -12.21 29.88
CA LYS A 550 -12.95 -12.28 28.40
C LYS A 550 -14.36 -12.09 27.82
N PRO A 551 -15.43 -12.76 28.31
CA PRO A 551 -16.81 -12.49 27.91
C PRO A 551 -17.25 -11.02 28.11
N VAL A 552 -16.76 -10.31 29.14
CA VAL A 552 -17.04 -8.88 29.34
C VAL A 552 -16.41 -8.06 28.21
N ASP A 553 -15.15 -8.28 27.89
CA ASP A 553 -14.46 -7.60 26.79
C ASP A 553 -15.15 -7.86 25.44
N GLU A 554 -15.45 -9.11 25.12
CA GLU A 554 -16.19 -9.49 23.91
C GLU A 554 -17.59 -8.84 23.86
N GLY A 555 -18.24 -8.66 25.01
CA GLY A 555 -19.52 -7.97 25.12
C GLY A 555 -19.39 -6.48 24.77
N PHE A 556 -18.37 -5.80 25.28
CA PHE A 556 -18.07 -4.40 24.93
C PHE A 556 -17.76 -4.27 23.43
N GLN A 557 -16.89 -5.12 22.90
CA GLN A 557 -16.52 -5.10 21.47
C GLN A 557 -17.73 -5.30 20.56
N ARG A 558 -18.66 -6.18 20.88
CA ARG A 558 -19.91 -6.33 20.14
C ARG A 558 -20.78 -5.07 20.15
N ALA A 559 -20.79 -4.35 21.24
CA ALA A 559 -21.63 -3.16 21.40
C ALA A 559 -21.10 -1.95 20.62
N ILE A 560 -19.77 -1.81 20.46
CA ILE A 560 -19.16 -0.69 19.72
C ILE A 560 -19.34 -0.78 18.21
N VAL A 561 -19.71 -1.94 17.67
CA VAL A 561 -19.96 -2.11 16.23
C VAL A 561 -21.06 -1.17 15.72
N LYS A 562 -22.05 -0.88 16.59
CA LYS A 562 -23.17 0.02 16.29
C LYS A 562 -23.34 1.06 17.40
N GLY A 563 -22.85 2.26 17.14
CA GLY A 563 -22.96 3.38 18.07
C GLY A 563 -24.39 3.94 18.19
N PRO A 564 -24.66 4.70 19.26
CA PRO A 564 -26.01 5.16 19.57
C PRO A 564 -26.53 6.35 18.74
N LEU A 565 -25.65 7.05 18.00
CA LEU A 565 -26.01 8.29 17.30
C LEU A 565 -26.45 8.04 15.85
N CYS A 566 -25.60 7.39 15.08
CA CYS A 566 -25.78 7.09 13.66
C CYS A 566 -25.63 5.61 13.31
N GLU A 567 -25.51 4.75 14.34
CA GLU A 567 -25.18 3.32 14.15
C GLU A 567 -23.84 3.10 13.44
N CYS A 568 -22.92 4.06 13.60
CA CYS A 568 -21.55 3.93 13.12
C CYS A 568 -20.70 3.18 14.17
N GLU A 569 -19.59 2.63 13.72
CA GLU A 569 -18.61 2.02 14.62
C GLU A 569 -18.09 3.04 15.62
N VAL A 570 -18.07 2.66 16.92
CA VAL A 570 -17.50 3.49 17.99
C VAL A 570 -16.01 3.21 18.08
N VAL A 571 -15.21 4.28 18.06
CA VAL A 571 -13.74 4.20 18.12
C VAL A 571 -13.20 5.13 19.22
N ASN A 572 -11.90 5.02 19.47
CA ASN A 572 -11.15 5.84 20.41
C ASN A 572 -11.77 5.77 21.83
N VAL A 573 -12.01 4.55 22.29
CA VAL A 573 -12.62 4.28 23.58
C VAL A 573 -11.79 3.26 24.37
N GLN A 574 -11.51 3.60 25.62
CA GLN A 574 -10.92 2.70 26.60
C GLN A 574 -11.99 2.31 27.62
N MET A 575 -12.13 1.02 27.85
CA MET A 575 -13.02 0.46 28.87
C MET A 575 -12.19 -0.11 30.01
N ILE A 576 -12.34 0.46 31.20
CA ILE A 576 -11.64 0.02 32.41
C ILE A 576 -12.63 -0.69 33.31
N LEU A 577 -12.47 -2.00 33.51
CA LEU A 577 -13.26 -2.82 34.40
C LEU A 577 -12.58 -2.83 35.77
N GLN A 578 -13.23 -2.28 36.79
CA GLN A 578 -12.63 -2.06 38.11
C GLN A 578 -13.19 -2.99 39.20
N ASP A 579 -14.48 -3.29 39.13
CA ASP A 579 -15.17 -4.06 40.15
C ASP A 579 -16.39 -4.80 39.55
N GLY A 580 -17.01 -5.65 40.34
CA GLY A 580 -18.25 -6.33 39.96
C GLY A 580 -18.67 -7.39 40.94
N GLY A 581 -19.57 -8.26 40.51
CA GLY A 581 -20.05 -9.36 41.33
C GLY A 581 -20.67 -10.47 40.50
N TYR A 582 -20.60 -11.67 41.04
CA TYR A 582 -21.17 -12.85 40.44
C TYR A 582 -22.06 -13.60 41.42
N HIS A 583 -22.81 -14.56 40.91
CA HIS A 583 -23.64 -15.46 41.68
C HIS A 583 -23.30 -16.90 41.32
N ASP A 584 -23.03 -17.74 42.30
CA ASP A 584 -22.48 -19.09 42.09
C ASP A 584 -23.31 -19.98 41.15
N VAL A 585 -24.63 -19.74 41.04
CA VAL A 585 -25.56 -20.56 40.25
C VAL A 585 -26.05 -19.85 38.99
N ASP A 586 -26.25 -18.52 39.04
CA ASP A 586 -26.92 -17.75 37.98
C ASP A 586 -25.93 -16.99 37.09
N SER A 587 -24.64 -17.02 37.39
CA SER A 587 -23.62 -16.40 36.54
C SER A 587 -23.09 -17.35 35.49
N SER A 588 -22.88 -16.82 34.29
CA SER A 588 -22.33 -17.53 33.14
C SER A 588 -21.58 -16.56 32.24
N GLU A 589 -20.72 -17.07 31.36
CA GLU A 589 -20.05 -16.30 30.30
C GLU A 589 -21.06 -15.49 29.47
N MET A 590 -22.19 -16.14 29.13
CA MET A 590 -23.28 -15.50 28.39
C MET A 590 -23.90 -14.33 29.15
N ALA A 591 -24.14 -14.49 30.47
CA ALA A 591 -24.73 -13.43 31.32
C ALA A 591 -23.80 -12.22 31.40
N PHE A 592 -22.48 -12.44 31.57
CA PHE A 592 -21.49 -11.36 31.60
C PHE A 592 -21.32 -10.69 30.22
N GLY A 593 -21.35 -11.44 29.13
CA GLY A 593 -21.32 -10.90 27.76
C GLY A 593 -22.54 -10.03 27.44
N ILE A 594 -23.74 -10.43 27.86
CA ILE A 594 -24.97 -9.62 27.72
C ILE A 594 -24.89 -8.38 28.62
N CYS A 595 -24.48 -8.55 29.86
CA CYS A 595 -24.30 -7.46 30.82
C CYS A 595 -23.37 -6.38 30.30
N ALA A 596 -22.20 -6.77 29.75
CA ALA A 596 -21.25 -5.86 29.15
C ALA A 596 -21.78 -5.16 27.90
N PHE A 597 -22.46 -5.89 27.03
CA PHE A 597 -23.10 -5.34 25.85
C PHE A 597 -24.12 -4.24 26.18
N ASP A 598 -25.05 -4.54 27.09
CA ASP A 598 -26.08 -3.58 27.49
C ASP A 598 -25.48 -2.39 28.29
N CYS A 599 -24.52 -2.67 29.16
CA CYS A 599 -23.76 -1.65 29.89
C CYS A 599 -23.09 -0.67 28.93
N MET A 600 -22.37 -1.16 27.91
CA MET A 600 -21.69 -0.32 26.93
C MET A 600 -22.68 0.59 26.20
N ARG A 601 -23.81 0.06 25.75
CA ARG A 601 -24.85 0.84 25.06
C ARG A 601 -25.43 1.97 25.93
N GLU A 602 -25.64 1.73 27.24
CA GLU A 602 -26.12 2.76 28.17
C GLU A 602 -25.02 3.78 28.47
N THR A 603 -23.80 3.34 28.68
CA THR A 603 -22.66 4.20 29.01
C THR A 603 -22.34 5.14 27.87
N LEU A 604 -22.34 4.65 26.62
CA LEU A 604 -22.13 5.46 25.42
C LEU A 604 -23.20 6.59 25.31
N LYS A 605 -24.47 6.31 25.61
CA LYS A 605 -25.51 7.38 25.61
C LYS A 605 -25.21 8.48 26.64
N LYS A 606 -24.61 8.12 27.76
CA LYS A 606 -24.24 9.08 28.81
C LYS A 606 -22.93 9.81 28.51
N ALA A 607 -22.03 9.18 27.79
CA ALA A 607 -20.70 9.72 27.45
C ALA A 607 -20.74 10.91 26.47
N GLY A 608 -21.90 11.15 25.87
CA GLY A 608 -22.02 12.13 24.79
C GLY A 608 -21.17 11.68 23.58
N ILE A 609 -21.81 11.55 22.44
CA ILE A 609 -21.15 11.05 21.24
C ILE A 609 -20.84 12.17 20.27
N GLY A 610 -19.58 12.27 19.86
CA GLY A 610 -19.13 13.02 18.72
C GLY A 610 -19.08 12.15 17.47
N LEU A 611 -19.27 12.75 16.31
CA LEU A 611 -19.13 12.09 15.03
C LEU A 611 -17.79 12.46 14.43
N LEU A 612 -17.04 11.46 13.97
CA LEU A 612 -15.78 11.63 13.24
C LEU A 612 -16.03 11.49 11.74
N GLU A 613 -15.51 12.42 10.99
CA GLU A 613 -15.51 12.37 9.52
C GLU A 613 -14.10 12.12 8.96
N PRO A 614 -13.95 11.37 7.87
CA PRO A 614 -12.66 11.18 7.21
C PRO A 614 -12.25 12.45 6.47
N ILE A 615 -11.05 12.92 6.75
CA ILE A 615 -10.39 14.03 6.07
C ILE A 615 -9.42 13.47 5.05
N MET A 616 -9.51 14.00 3.85
CA MET A 616 -8.66 13.61 2.73
C MET A 616 -7.60 14.69 2.50
N LYS A 617 -6.37 14.27 2.29
CA LYS A 617 -5.32 15.12 1.75
C LYS A 617 -5.47 15.15 0.24
N LEU A 618 -5.72 16.32 -0.27
CA LEU A 618 -5.96 16.60 -1.67
C LEU A 618 -4.75 17.36 -2.25
N GLU A 619 -4.31 16.95 -3.41
CA GLU A 619 -3.35 17.67 -4.23
C GLU A 619 -4.00 17.96 -5.58
N VAL A 620 -4.11 19.23 -5.94
CA VAL A 620 -4.76 19.68 -7.18
C VAL A 620 -3.72 20.39 -8.03
N GLU A 621 -3.54 19.92 -9.26
CA GLU A 621 -2.67 20.55 -10.26
C GLU A 621 -3.54 21.25 -11.31
N VAL A 622 -3.37 22.55 -11.45
CA VAL A 622 -4.13 23.39 -12.39
C VAL A 622 -3.24 24.46 -13.01
N PRO A 623 -3.55 24.96 -14.22
CA PRO A 623 -2.91 26.17 -14.71
C PRO A 623 -3.09 27.32 -13.71
N GLU A 624 -2.05 28.16 -13.56
CA GLU A 624 -2.01 29.26 -12.59
C GLU A 624 -3.24 30.18 -12.69
N GLU A 625 -3.79 30.37 -13.89
CA GLU A 625 -5.01 31.15 -14.15
C GLU A 625 -6.24 30.66 -13.36
N TYR A 626 -6.29 29.36 -12.99
CA TYR A 626 -7.40 28.75 -12.25
C TYR A 626 -7.12 28.59 -10.74
N GLN A 627 -5.92 28.88 -10.26
CA GLN A 627 -5.52 28.68 -8.88
C GLN A 627 -6.48 29.32 -7.88
N GLY A 628 -6.84 30.60 -8.10
CA GLY A 628 -7.74 31.33 -7.21
C GLY A 628 -9.16 30.70 -7.17
N ASN A 629 -9.68 30.29 -8.31
CA ASN A 629 -10.99 29.67 -8.40
C ASN A 629 -11.03 28.33 -7.66
N VAL A 630 -10.01 27.51 -7.84
CA VAL A 630 -9.92 26.20 -7.20
C VAL A 630 -9.71 26.35 -5.70
N THR A 631 -8.85 27.27 -5.25
CA THR A 631 -8.63 27.55 -3.82
C THR A 631 -9.92 28.04 -3.15
N GLY A 632 -10.65 28.95 -3.78
CA GLY A 632 -11.95 29.42 -3.29
C GLY A 632 -13.00 28.30 -3.22
N HIS A 633 -13.02 27.43 -4.23
CA HIS A 633 -13.91 26.29 -4.26
C HIS A 633 -13.60 25.28 -3.16
N LEU A 634 -12.31 24.95 -2.93
CA LEU A 634 -11.90 24.08 -1.83
C LEU A 634 -12.30 24.64 -0.46
N SER A 635 -12.14 25.95 -0.27
CA SER A 635 -12.58 26.63 0.96
C SER A 635 -14.09 26.52 1.16
N SER A 636 -14.89 26.62 0.09
CA SER A 636 -16.35 26.43 0.17
C SER A 636 -16.74 25.00 0.54
N LYS A 637 -15.89 24.03 0.26
CA LYS A 637 -16.03 22.60 0.62
C LYS A 637 -15.44 22.26 2.01
N ARG A 638 -15.29 23.25 2.86
CA ARG A 638 -14.69 23.09 4.20
C ARG A 638 -13.22 22.64 4.16
N GLY A 639 -12.57 22.83 3.01
CA GLY A 639 -11.16 22.50 2.83
C GLY A 639 -10.26 23.51 3.52
N VAL A 640 -9.22 23.01 4.15
CA VAL A 640 -8.11 23.79 4.72
C VAL A 640 -6.94 23.72 3.75
N VAL A 641 -6.64 24.82 3.07
CA VAL A 641 -5.52 24.88 2.14
C VAL A 641 -4.22 25.06 2.95
N GLY A 642 -3.32 24.09 2.83
CA GLY A 642 -2.04 24.07 3.55
C GLY A 642 -0.93 24.81 2.80
N SER A 643 -0.78 24.54 1.51
CA SER A 643 0.23 25.21 0.66
C SER A 643 -0.24 25.28 -0.79
N SER A 644 0.30 26.27 -1.50
CA SER A 644 0.14 26.36 -2.94
C SER A 644 1.46 26.81 -3.55
N GLU A 645 1.95 26.04 -4.50
CA GLU A 645 3.19 26.32 -5.22
C GLU A 645 2.89 26.49 -6.70
N THR A 646 3.44 27.54 -7.31
CA THR A 646 3.34 27.76 -8.75
C THR A 646 4.66 27.45 -9.42
N ASN A 647 4.63 26.67 -10.48
CA ASN A 647 5.79 26.23 -11.21
C ASN A 647 5.47 26.18 -12.71
N LEU A 648 6.18 26.95 -13.52
CA LEU A 648 6.04 26.97 -14.99
C LEU A 648 4.59 27.14 -15.48
N GLY A 649 3.84 28.03 -14.83
CA GLY A 649 2.44 28.29 -15.21
C GLY A 649 1.44 27.23 -14.74
N MET A 650 1.89 26.25 -13.95
CA MET A 650 1.03 25.28 -13.24
C MET A 650 1.08 25.53 -11.74
N ALA A 651 -0.05 25.59 -11.10
CA ALA A 651 -0.22 25.70 -9.66
C ALA A 651 -0.54 24.33 -9.06
N THR A 652 0.19 23.91 -8.04
CA THR A 652 -0.08 22.73 -7.21
C THR A 652 -0.63 23.19 -5.87
N ILE A 653 -1.89 22.86 -5.59
CA ILE A 653 -2.60 23.24 -4.36
C ILE A 653 -2.71 22.01 -3.47
N ILE A 654 -2.21 22.09 -2.25
CA ILE A 654 -2.35 21.02 -1.24
C ILE A 654 -3.36 21.47 -0.20
N ALA A 655 -4.42 20.67 0.00
CA ALA A 655 -5.47 20.96 0.96
C ALA A 655 -5.92 19.72 1.71
N GLU A 656 -6.49 19.90 2.89
CA GLU A 656 -7.21 18.87 3.62
C GLU A 656 -8.71 19.14 3.53
N VAL A 657 -9.50 18.18 3.03
CA VAL A 657 -10.93 18.35 2.76
C VAL A 657 -11.71 17.14 3.29
N PRO A 658 -12.90 17.34 3.89
CA PRO A 658 -13.76 16.22 4.27
C PRO A 658 -14.21 15.39 3.07
N LEU A 659 -14.12 14.06 3.15
CA LEU A 659 -14.53 13.15 2.07
C LEU A 659 -15.97 13.39 1.63
N ALA A 660 -16.87 13.73 2.57
CA ALA A 660 -18.28 14.01 2.28
C ALA A 660 -18.48 15.12 1.25
N MET A 661 -17.51 16.03 1.10
CA MET A 661 -17.57 17.17 0.19
C MET A 661 -16.90 16.88 -1.16
N MET A 662 -16.29 15.69 -1.32
CA MET A 662 -15.44 15.35 -2.47
C MET A 662 -16.12 14.44 -3.50
N PHE A 663 -17.34 13.99 -3.23
CA PHE A 663 -18.11 13.26 -4.23
C PHE A 663 -18.38 14.17 -5.42
N ASP A 664 -18.07 13.70 -6.62
CA ASP A 664 -18.15 14.47 -7.87
C ASP A 664 -17.08 15.57 -8.10
N TYR A 665 -16.10 15.70 -7.19
CA TYR A 665 -15.05 16.73 -7.31
C TYR A 665 -14.26 16.65 -8.63
N ALA A 666 -14.12 15.46 -9.21
CA ALA A 666 -13.47 15.26 -10.50
C ALA A 666 -14.16 16.05 -11.63
N ASN A 667 -15.48 16.04 -11.65
CA ASN A 667 -16.27 16.79 -12.62
C ASN A 667 -16.21 18.30 -12.35
N GLU A 668 -16.23 18.69 -11.08
CA GLU A 668 -16.12 20.08 -10.66
C GLU A 668 -14.78 20.70 -11.06
N VAL A 669 -13.65 20.02 -10.77
CA VAL A 669 -12.32 20.49 -11.18
C VAL A 669 -12.21 20.59 -12.70
N ARG A 670 -12.66 19.59 -13.44
CA ARG A 670 -12.66 19.63 -14.91
C ARG A 670 -13.48 20.79 -15.45
N SER A 671 -14.66 21.05 -14.87
CA SER A 671 -15.51 22.17 -15.25
C SER A 671 -14.83 23.51 -15.00
N MET A 672 -14.25 23.71 -13.81
CA MET A 672 -13.58 24.97 -13.42
C MET A 672 -12.31 25.25 -14.22
N THR A 673 -11.63 24.22 -14.68
CA THR A 673 -10.31 24.33 -15.35
C THR A 673 -10.37 24.02 -16.85
N GLN A 674 -11.56 23.97 -17.42
CA GLN A 674 -11.77 23.62 -18.84
C GLN A 674 -11.09 22.27 -19.22
N GLY A 675 -11.13 21.31 -18.32
CA GLY A 675 -10.55 20.00 -18.50
C GLY A 675 -9.02 19.91 -18.28
N LYS A 676 -8.36 21.01 -17.93
CA LYS A 676 -6.90 21.06 -17.76
C LYS A 676 -6.44 20.68 -16.33
N GLY A 677 -7.34 20.69 -15.35
CA GLY A 677 -7.02 20.37 -13.96
C GLY A 677 -7.04 18.87 -13.69
N THR A 678 -6.12 18.43 -12.85
CA THR A 678 -6.04 17.08 -12.31
C THR A 678 -5.94 17.13 -10.79
N PHE A 679 -6.36 16.07 -10.11
CA PHE A 679 -6.18 15.97 -8.67
C PHE A 679 -5.88 14.52 -8.27
N SER A 680 -5.23 14.41 -7.11
CA SER A 680 -5.12 13.16 -6.37
C SER A 680 -5.61 13.37 -4.95
N MET A 681 -6.13 12.32 -4.34
CA MET A 681 -6.71 12.37 -3.00
C MET A 681 -6.31 11.13 -2.23
N GLU A 682 -5.83 11.31 -0.99
CA GLU A 682 -5.48 10.24 -0.08
C GLU A 682 -6.12 10.46 1.29
N PHE A 683 -6.39 9.36 2.02
CA PHE A 683 -6.86 9.48 3.40
C PHE A 683 -5.76 10.07 4.28
N ALA A 684 -6.08 11.15 4.99
CA ALA A 684 -5.17 11.78 5.95
C ALA A 684 -5.43 11.34 7.37
N ARG A 685 -6.65 11.57 7.87
CA ARG A 685 -7.03 11.29 9.26
C ARG A 685 -8.54 11.34 9.45
N TYR A 686 -9.00 10.94 10.61
CA TYR A 686 -10.34 11.29 11.10
C TYR A 686 -10.29 12.59 11.88
N GLN A 687 -11.37 13.38 11.77
CA GLN A 687 -11.54 14.63 12.51
C GLN A 687 -12.96 14.74 13.06
N MET A 688 -13.10 15.41 14.20
CA MET A 688 -14.40 15.65 14.80
C MET A 688 -15.27 16.51 13.90
N LEU A 689 -16.46 16.03 13.55
CA LEU A 689 -17.45 16.79 12.78
C LEU A 689 -18.00 17.95 13.63
N PRO A 690 -18.10 19.18 13.08
CA PRO A 690 -18.72 20.31 13.77
C PRO A 690 -20.13 19.99 14.25
N ARG A 691 -20.48 20.42 15.46
CA ARG A 691 -21.76 20.06 16.11
C ARG A 691 -23.00 20.42 15.30
N ASN A 692 -22.97 21.57 14.59
CA ASN A 692 -24.06 22.01 13.72
C ASN A 692 -24.32 21.06 12.54
N LEU A 693 -23.31 20.32 12.07
CA LEU A 693 -23.43 19.36 10.98
C LEU A 693 -23.79 17.96 11.43
N VAL A 694 -23.59 17.65 12.71
CA VAL A 694 -23.92 16.33 13.26
C VAL A 694 -25.43 16.06 13.11
N GLU A 695 -26.27 17.04 13.42
CA GLU A 695 -27.72 16.90 13.32
C GLU A 695 -28.16 16.65 11.87
N GLU A 696 -27.59 17.38 10.91
CA GLU A 696 -27.87 17.17 9.48
C GLU A 696 -27.51 15.75 9.01
N VAL A 697 -26.34 15.27 9.41
CA VAL A 697 -25.88 13.92 9.04
C VAL A 697 -26.77 12.85 9.66
N VAL A 698 -27.18 13.04 10.92
CA VAL A 698 -28.10 12.13 11.62
C VAL A 698 -29.48 12.11 10.96
N GLU A 699 -30.03 13.28 10.65
CA GLU A 699 -31.34 13.39 9.97
C GLU A 699 -31.30 12.77 8.57
N LYS A 700 -30.26 13.07 7.79
CA LYS A 700 -30.09 12.50 6.46
C LYS A 700 -30.06 10.98 6.49
N ARG A 701 -29.30 10.38 7.42
CA ARG A 701 -29.27 8.93 7.63
C ARG A 701 -30.62 8.34 8.04
N LYS A 702 -31.34 9.00 8.94
CA LYS A 702 -32.68 8.56 9.32
C LYS A 702 -33.65 8.59 8.15
N LYS A 703 -33.57 9.62 7.30
CA LYS A 703 -34.41 9.77 6.11
C LYS A 703 -34.12 8.70 5.06
N GLU A 704 -32.85 8.46 4.76
CA GLU A 704 -32.40 7.39 3.87
C GLU A 704 -32.85 6.00 4.36
N LYS A 705 -32.82 5.77 5.67
CA LYS A 705 -33.30 4.54 6.30
C LYS A 705 -34.82 4.37 6.17
N ALA A 706 -35.59 5.46 6.34
CA ALA A 706 -37.05 5.44 6.20
C ALA A 706 -37.49 5.24 4.75
N GLU A 707 -36.83 5.87 3.79
CA GLU A 707 -37.11 5.71 2.36
C GLU A 707 -36.88 4.27 1.89
N ARG A 708 -35.83 3.63 2.37
CA ARG A 708 -35.54 2.23 2.07
C ARG A 708 -36.56 1.26 2.67
N ALA A 709 -36.98 1.51 3.91
CA ALA A 709 -38.03 0.72 4.54
C ALA A 709 -39.38 0.84 3.79
N ALA A 710 -39.60 1.98 3.11
CA ALA A 710 -40.78 2.18 2.26
C ALA A 710 -40.67 1.46 0.91
N MET A 711 -39.46 1.34 0.33
CA MET A 711 -39.22 0.59 -0.94
C MET A 711 -39.29 -0.93 -0.77
N GLN A 712 -39.16 -1.44 0.45
CA GLN A 712 -39.25 -2.86 0.75
C GLN A 712 -40.68 -3.38 1.05
N LYS A 713 -41.62 -2.47 1.24
CA LYS A 713 -43.07 -2.77 1.36
C LYS A 713 -43.77 -2.73 -0.01
#